data_5b4a74f88a6bddddd5eb264e2f7858a4
#
_entry.id   5b4a74f88a6bddddd5eb264e2f7858a4
#
_cell.length_a   1.000
_cell.length_b   1.000
_cell.length_c   1.000
_cell.angle_alpha   90.00
_cell.angle_beta   90.00
_cell.angle_gamma   90.00
#
_symmetry.space_group_name_H-M   'P 1'
#
loop_
_entity.id
_entity.type
_entity.pdbx_description
1 polymer ?
#
loop_
_entity_poly.entity_id
_entity_poly.type
_entity_poly.pdbx_seq_one_letter_code
_entity_poly.pdbx_strand_id
1 'polypeptide(L)'
;VHDDRRLVEERLARMLTTRIAPAKYAGSVPLEIEVWHVPDEPVPAAEALAADFEPFAVGQRWGAPWSTSWFRVRGGIPAEWRGKRVEAVIDLGFSGAQAGFQAEALAHDLDGRPIKGIAPCNDHVPLTGDAVGLLIEAAANPDVLAGGMQPTPMGDKETAGKDPLYVFTAADVRLLDEDVWHLRTDMEVLSQLMHELSTSDPRRHDILRALERALDAIDVADISGTAQAARAELTDVLARPAHASAHTLSAVGHAHIDSAWLWPQRETIRKTARTFATVTALAQEYPEFIFACSQAQQYAWIKEHQPVIFERIAAAVKSGQWAPVGGMWVESDANLPGGEALARQLVHGKRFFLDEFGYECEEVWLPDSFGYTAAFPQLARLAGARWFLTQKMSWNQTNKMPHHTFWWEGIDGTRVFTHLPPVDTYNSEFSGKEMAYAVANYLEKGRGTTSLVPFGYGDGGGGPTREMLERARRLKDLEGTAKVVIEKPNEFFEKAHAEYPDAPVWSGEMYLELHRATYTSQARTKAGNRRSEHLLREAELWAATAAVGGDYEYPHEAFDRLWKVVLLHQFHDILPGSSIAWVHREAEATYAAVAAELNAITDSALASLAGEGQNSLVFNTSPRERLEVVDDVVTAVPASGAAQVSGVDVTQVEVTARSLDNGLVRVLLDDNGLLTSVVANGREVLAGPGNLLQLHPDLPNFWDAWDIDAHYKRRHTDLTDADSITVLRSGVEGAIEVVRSFGSSRITQVIGVRAGSRRVDVRTEIDWHESEKILKAAFPIDVHADRSTAEIQFGHVHRPTHTNTSWDAARFEIYAHRWVHVAEPGYGVAVLNDSTYGHDISRTTSATGTTTTTVRLSLVRAPRCPDPHADQGKHVLTYALLPDASIADAVAEGYALNLPVRQVPGGEAPAPLVSVDGDAVVVEAVKLAADRSGDVVVRLYEALGGRASAVVSTSFPVSSAAVTDLLERPLADAEITPEGIAVALRPFQIVTLRLRR
;
A
#
# COMPACT_ATOMS: atom_id res chain seq x y z
N VAL A 1 -32.94 30.13 37.68
CA VAL A 1 -31.55 29.69 37.58
C VAL A 1 -30.89 30.61 36.57
N HIS A 2 -29.83 31.32 36.98
CA HIS A 2 -29.01 32.09 36.07
C HIS A 2 -28.03 31.13 35.39
N ASP A 3 -28.22 30.85 34.12
CA ASP A 3 -27.35 30.02 33.32
C ASP A 3 -26.53 30.92 32.36
N ASP A 4 -25.29 31.15 32.72
CA ASP A 4 -24.35 32.00 31.97
C ASP A 4 -23.31 31.19 31.17
N ARG A 5 -23.46 29.86 31.11
CA ARG A 5 -22.53 28.96 30.44
C ARG A 5 -22.14 29.42 29.03
N ARG A 6 -23.17 29.69 28.22
CA ARG A 6 -22.95 30.13 26.85
C ARG A 6 -22.16 31.44 26.76
N LEU A 7 -22.44 32.37 27.66
CA LEU A 7 -21.71 33.64 27.69
C LEU A 7 -20.22 33.41 27.99
N VAL A 8 -19.92 32.56 28.98
CA VAL A 8 -18.53 32.26 29.36
C VAL A 8 -17.81 31.51 28.26
N GLU A 9 -18.46 30.51 27.64
CA GLU A 9 -17.91 29.71 26.52
C GLU A 9 -17.62 30.61 25.30
N GLU A 10 -18.53 31.51 24.92
CA GLU A 10 -18.34 32.48 23.84
C GLU A 10 -17.22 33.50 24.16
N ARG A 11 -17.15 33.98 25.40
CA ARG A 11 -16.06 34.85 25.88
C ARG A 11 -14.71 34.15 25.78
N LEU A 12 -14.64 32.90 26.24
CA LEU A 12 -13.43 32.07 26.16
C LEU A 12 -12.95 31.89 24.71
N ALA A 13 -13.84 31.47 23.83
CA ALA A 13 -13.50 31.26 22.41
C ALA A 13 -13.00 32.57 21.77
N ARG A 14 -13.65 33.69 22.06
CA ARG A 14 -13.21 35.02 21.59
C ARG A 14 -11.84 35.40 22.15
N MET A 15 -11.62 35.24 23.45
CA MET A 15 -10.38 35.62 24.11
C MET A 15 -9.20 34.77 23.60
N LEU A 16 -9.39 33.47 23.51
CA LEU A 16 -8.37 32.55 22.95
C LEU A 16 -7.95 32.99 21.55
N THR A 17 -8.92 33.24 20.67
CA THR A 17 -8.63 33.51 19.25
C THR A 17 -8.08 34.92 19.04
N THR A 18 -8.67 35.94 19.72
CA THR A 18 -8.42 37.36 19.38
C THR A 18 -7.40 38.04 20.28
N ARG A 19 -7.03 37.44 21.41
CA ARG A 19 -6.14 38.07 22.41
C ARG A 19 -4.98 37.15 22.82
N ILE A 20 -5.27 35.94 23.29
CA ILE A 20 -4.26 35.05 23.87
C ILE A 20 -3.38 34.45 22.79
N ALA A 21 -3.97 33.87 21.72
CA ALA A 21 -3.20 33.28 20.66
C ALA A 21 -2.26 34.27 19.93
N PRO A 22 -2.70 35.51 19.60
CA PRO A 22 -1.79 36.53 19.02
C PRO A 22 -0.67 36.97 19.96
N ALA A 23 -0.88 36.90 21.28
CA ALA A 23 0.09 37.31 22.29
C ALA A 23 1.16 36.23 22.57
N LYS A 24 1.12 35.10 21.89
CA LYS A 24 2.14 34.00 21.99
C LYS A 24 3.57 34.55 21.85
N TYR A 25 3.76 35.59 21.06
CA TYR A 25 5.06 36.21 20.87
C TYR A 25 5.04 37.64 21.41
N ALA A 26 5.91 37.90 22.39
CA ALA A 26 6.03 39.20 23.06
C ALA A 26 6.75 40.26 22.21
N GLY A 27 7.47 39.84 21.17
CA GLY A 27 8.20 40.73 20.28
C GLY A 27 8.55 40.07 18.96
N SER A 28 8.75 40.88 17.91
CA SER A 28 9.12 40.43 16.57
C SER A 28 10.09 41.40 15.92
N VAL A 29 11.15 40.91 15.27
CA VAL A 29 12.12 41.66 14.48
C VAL A 29 12.30 40.98 13.14
N PRO A 30 12.13 41.70 12.01
CA PRO A 30 12.25 41.11 10.69
C PRO A 30 13.68 40.64 10.38
N LEU A 31 13.80 39.57 9.61
CA LEU A 31 15.05 39.05 9.05
C LEU A 31 15.28 39.57 7.65
N GLU A 32 16.53 39.72 7.26
CA GLU A 32 16.93 39.94 5.87
C GLU A 32 16.79 38.61 5.10
N ILE A 33 16.25 38.69 3.87
CA ILE A 33 15.94 37.51 3.04
C ILE A 33 16.62 37.67 1.70
N GLU A 34 17.27 36.61 1.27
CA GLU A 34 17.77 36.45 -0.10
C GLU A 34 17.22 35.12 -0.64
N VAL A 35 17.04 35.01 -1.97
CA VAL A 35 16.51 33.80 -2.62
C VAL A 35 17.40 33.36 -3.79
N TRP A 36 17.48 32.06 -3.97
CA TRP A 36 17.93 31.40 -5.18
C TRP A 36 16.89 30.40 -5.64
N HIS A 37 16.34 30.60 -6.82
CA HIS A 37 15.41 29.67 -7.45
C HIS A 37 16.22 28.60 -8.19
N VAL A 38 16.03 27.34 -7.80
CA VAL A 38 16.70 26.21 -8.46
C VAL A 38 16.15 26.05 -9.87
N PRO A 39 17.02 26.00 -10.90
CA PRO A 39 16.55 25.99 -12.29
C PRO A 39 15.73 24.76 -12.68
N ASP A 40 16.01 23.61 -12.12
CA ASP A 40 15.39 22.34 -12.50
C ASP A 40 15.12 21.43 -11.30
N GLU A 41 15.90 20.36 -11.09
CA GLU A 41 15.72 19.41 -10.01
C GLU A 41 16.28 19.91 -8.66
N PRO A 42 15.72 19.47 -7.52
CA PRO A 42 16.25 19.83 -6.20
C PRO A 42 17.73 19.48 -6.07
N VAL A 43 18.49 20.35 -5.41
CA VAL A 43 19.93 20.20 -5.23
C VAL A 43 20.30 20.12 -3.75
N PRO A 44 21.44 19.49 -3.39
CA PRO A 44 21.94 19.45 -2.02
C PRO A 44 22.31 20.84 -1.47
N ALA A 45 22.30 21.01 -0.13
CA ALA A 45 22.67 22.25 0.53
C ALA A 45 24.07 22.79 0.14
N ALA A 46 25.02 21.90 -0.13
CA ALA A 46 26.38 22.28 -0.55
C ALA A 46 26.38 23.04 -1.89
N GLU A 47 25.50 22.71 -2.82
CA GLU A 47 25.35 23.42 -4.09
C GLU A 47 24.65 24.77 -3.88
N ALA A 48 23.61 24.80 -3.06
CA ALA A 48 22.91 26.02 -2.71
C ALA A 48 23.82 27.04 -1.99
N LEU A 49 24.75 26.58 -1.14
CA LEU A 49 25.73 27.46 -0.46
C LEU A 49 26.65 28.19 -1.45
N ALA A 50 26.92 27.59 -2.62
CA ALA A 50 27.77 28.15 -3.65
C ALA A 50 27.01 29.00 -4.67
N ALA A 51 25.68 29.08 -4.58
CA ALA A 51 24.82 29.78 -5.52
C ALA A 51 24.81 31.33 -5.29
N ASP A 52 24.48 32.06 -6.31
CA ASP A 52 24.28 33.51 -6.27
C ASP A 52 22.83 33.81 -5.84
N PHE A 53 22.68 34.32 -4.63
CA PHE A 53 21.39 34.71 -4.07
C PHE A 53 21.03 36.15 -4.41
N GLU A 54 19.78 36.41 -4.71
CA GLU A 54 19.22 37.74 -4.96
C GLU A 54 18.40 38.23 -3.77
N PRO A 55 18.34 39.56 -3.50
CA PRO A 55 17.49 40.11 -2.43
C PRO A 55 16.04 39.74 -2.62
N PHE A 56 15.37 39.38 -1.51
CA PHE A 56 13.97 38.98 -1.50
C PHE A 56 13.24 39.64 -0.33
N ALA A 57 11.92 39.84 -0.43
CA ALA A 57 11.14 40.48 0.63
C ALA A 57 9.80 39.76 0.90
N VAL A 58 9.33 39.89 2.15
CA VAL A 58 7.96 39.53 2.54
C VAL A 58 6.96 40.22 1.60
N GLY A 59 5.93 39.49 1.17
CA GLY A 59 4.93 39.91 0.20
C GLY A 59 5.24 39.55 -1.25
N GLN A 60 6.46 39.13 -1.57
CA GLN A 60 6.80 38.65 -2.90
C GLN A 60 6.29 37.24 -3.18
N ARG A 61 5.96 36.99 -4.46
CA ARG A 61 5.53 35.66 -4.92
C ARG A 61 6.72 34.78 -5.22
N TRP A 62 6.58 33.49 -4.93
CA TRP A 62 7.60 32.48 -5.18
C TRP A 62 7.00 31.13 -5.55
N GLY A 63 7.81 30.25 -6.09
CA GLY A 63 7.53 28.84 -6.22
C GLY A 63 6.54 28.51 -7.33
N ALA A 64 7.03 28.29 -8.54
CA ALA A 64 6.26 27.60 -9.56
C ALA A 64 5.93 26.17 -9.08
N PRO A 65 4.80 25.55 -9.55
CA PRO A 65 4.46 24.20 -9.14
C PRO A 65 5.64 23.23 -9.28
N TRP A 66 5.90 22.44 -8.22
CA TRP A 66 6.98 21.45 -8.16
C TRP A 66 8.41 22.00 -8.22
N SER A 67 8.60 23.33 -8.13
CA SER A 67 9.91 23.94 -8.08
C SER A 67 10.50 23.99 -6.67
N THR A 68 11.82 24.20 -6.59
CA THR A 68 12.55 24.39 -5.34
C THR A 68 13.16 25.79 -5.32
N SER A 69 13.10 26.42 -4.15
CA SER A 69 13.78 27.69 -3.88
C SER A 69 14.57 27.59 -2.59
N TRP A 70 15.78 28.10 -2.59
CA TRP A 70 16.56 28.25 -1.38
C TRP A 70 16.47 29.68 -0.89
N PHE A 71 16.05 29.86 0.37
CA PHE A 71 16.06 31.17 1.04
C PHE A 71 17.19 31.20 2.05
N ARG A 72 17.96 32.26 2.02
CA ARG A 72 18.96 32.56 3.03
C ARG A 72 18.45 33.70 3.88
N VAL A 73 18.25 33.44 5.20
CA VAL A 73 17.73 34.42 6.13
C VAL A 73 18.79 34.78 7.17
N ARG A 74 18.96 36.06 7.45
CA ARG A 74 19.96 36.58 8.37
C ARG A 74 19.42 37.70 9.23
N GLY A 75 19.96 37.82 10.43
CA GLY A 75 19.62 38.92 11.33
C GLY A 75 20.28 38.81 12.69
N GLY A 76 19.99 39.75 13.56
CA GLY A 76 20.45 39.78 14.95
C GLY A 76 19.35 39.48 15.94
N ILE A 77 19.69 38.88 17.06
CA ILE A 77 18.79 38.76 18.22
C ILE A 77 18.96 40.00 19.10
N PRO A 78 17.89 40.72 19.44
CA PRO A 78 17.95 41.84 20.36
C PRO A 78 18.65 41.50 21.68
N ALA A 79 19.53 42.36 22.15
CA ALA A 79 20.34 42.10 23.33
C ALA A 79 19.49 41.79 24.59
N GLU A 80 18.31 42.43 24.72
CA GLU A 80 17.33 42.21 25.78
C GLU A 80 16.60 40.89 25.72
N TRP A 81 16.72 40.13 24.61
CA TRP A 81 16.14 38.81 24.46
C TRP A 81 17.13 37.66 24.73
N ARG A 82 18.38 38.01 25.05
CA ARG A 82 19.42 37.00 25.37
C ARG A 82 19.02 36.16 26.56
N GLY A 83 19.19 34.85 26.43
CA GLY A 83 18.83 33.90 27.50
C GLY A 83 17.33 33.63 27.64
N LYS A 84 16.50 34.19 26.77
CA LYS A 84 15.09 33.86 26.64
C LYS A 84 14.85 32.92 25.45
N ARG A 85 13.66 32.33 25.36
CA ARG A 85 13.28 31.47 24.26
C ARG A 85 12.96 32.29 23.01
N VAL A 86 13.85 32.25 22.03
CA VAL A 86 13.76 33.00 20.78
C VAL A 86 13.67 32.03 19.61
N GLU A 87 12.83 32.35 18.64
CA GLU A 87 12.58 31.48 17.47
C GLU A 87 12.65 32.32 16.19
N ALA A 88 13.20 31.75 15.11
CA ALA A 88 12.95 32.24 13.77
C ALA A 88 11.60 31.67 13.32
N VAL A 89 10.65 32.53 12.99
CA VAL A 89 9.34 32.15 12.46
C VAL A 89 9.32 32.44 10.96
N ILE A 90 9.08 31.40 10.18
CA ILE A 90 9.09 31.46 8.72
C ILE A 90 7.74 30.99 8.20
N ASP A 91 7.04 31.86 7.50
CA ASP A 91 5.80 31.55 6.82
C ASP A 91 5.97 31.73 5.31
N LEU A 92 5.98 30.60 4.62
CA LEU A 92 6.19 30.49 3.16
C LEU A 92 4.93 30.86 2.35
N GLY A 93 3.84 31.24 2.99
CA GLY A 93 2.52 31.48 2.41
C GLY A 93 1.60 30.29 2.63
N PHE A 94 1.60 29.74 3.82
CA PHE A 94 0.78 28.59 4.18
C PHE A 94 -0.71 28.88 4.04
N SER A 95 -1.43 27.92 3.44
CA SER A 95 -2.88 27.94 3.28
C SER A 95 -3.52 26.82 4.11
N GLY A 96 -4.06 27.17 5.28
CA GLY A 96 -4.63 26.17 6.20
C GLY A 96 -3.61 25.52 7.12
N ALA A 97 -4.07 24.56 7.91
CA ALA A 97 -3.30 23.94 9.00
C ALA A 97 -2.67 22.59 8.61
N GLN A 98 -3.06 21.98 7.48
CA GLN A 98 -2.60 20.65 7.12
C GLN A 98 -1.21 20.67 6.50
N ALA A 99 -0.25 19.98 7.12
CA ALA A 99 1.07 19.75 6.56
C ALA A 99 1.00 18.77 5.37
N GLY A 100 2.00 18.84 4.46
CA GLY A 100 2.20 17.86 3.42
C GLY A 100 1.55 18.14 2.07
N PHE A 101 0.54 19.02 1.99
CA PHE A 101 -0.23 19.30 0.77
C PHE A 101 0.00 20.69 0.20
N GLN A 102 1.04 21.37 0.63
CA GLN A 102 1.36 22.74 0.24
C GLN A 102 2.86 23.01 0.37
N ALA A 103 3.27 24.28 0.38
CA ALA A 103 4.66 24.65 0.62
C ALA A 103 5.19 24.03 1.92
N GLU A 104 6.40 23.53 1.86
CA GLU A 104 7.14 22.95 2.98
C GLU A 104 8.62 23.29 2.83
N ALA A 105 9.37 23.30 3.92
CA ALA A 105 10.80 23.52 3.86
C ALA A 105 11.60 22.71 4.87
N LEU A 106 12.90 22.55 4.59
CA LEU A 106 13.91 22.07 5.53
C LEU A 106 14.87 23.23 5.87
N ALA A 107 14.97 23.56 7.14
CA ALA A 107 15.91 24.54 7.63
C ALA A 107 17.27 23.91 7.91
N HIS A 108 18.33 24.60 7.48
CA HIS A 108 19.73 24.23 7.70
C HIS A 108 20.45 25.40 8.38
N ASP A 109 21.55 25.10 9.05
CA ASP A 109 22.54 26.13 9.43
C ASP A 109 23.33 26.63 8.19
N LEU A 110 24.17 27.61 8.38
CA LEU A 110 25.00 28.16 7.29
C LEU A 110 26.17 27.23 6.87
N ASP A 111 26.36 26.11 7.54
CA ASP A 111 27.26 25.03 7.12
C ASP A 111 26.52 23.96 6.32
N GLY A 112 25.21 24.12 6.09
CA GLY A 112 24.36 23.20 5.34
C GLY A 112 23.88 21.99 6.13
N ARG A 113 23.99 22.00 7.46
CA ARG A 113 23.52 20.90 8.30
C ARG A 113 22.01 21.06 8.56
N PRO A 114 21.19 20.01 8.36
CA PRO A 114 19.78 20.09 8.59
C PRO A 114 19.44 20.30 10.07
N ILE A 115 18.52 21.20 10.35
CA ILE A 115 18.01 21.52 11.70
C ILE A 115 16.68 20.86 11.92
N LYS A 116 15.63 21.34 11.24
CA LYS A 116 14.26 20.81 11.31
C LYS A 116 13.43 21.23 10.12
N GLY A 117 12.29 20.56 9.91
CA GLY A 117 11.29 20.94 8.92
C GLY A 117 10.50 22.18 9.31
N ILE A 118 10.00 22.90 8.30
CA ILE A 118 9.08 24.04 8.41
C ILE A 118 7.83 23.70 7.59
N ALA A 119 6.66 23.77 8.23
CA ALA A 119 5.37 23.44 7.64
C ALA A 119 4.26 24.18 8.42
N PRO A 120 2.99 24.16 7.96
CA PRO A 120 1.88 24.63 8.78
C PRO A 120 1.90 23.99 10.16
N CYS A 121 1.56 24.75 11.19
CA CYS A 121 1.63 24.35 12.60
C CYS A 121 3.02 24.00 13.13
N ASN A 122 4.06 24.16 12.33
CA ASN A 122 5.47 23.93 12.68
C ASN A 122 6.40 24.93 11.97
N ASP A 123 6.04 26.21 12.03
CA ASP A 123 6.61 27.36 11.30
C ASP A 123 7.84 27.99 11.96
N HIS A 124 8.35 27.41 13.02
CA HIS A 124 9.40 27.98 13.85
C HIS A 124 10.68 27.13 13.89
N VAL A 125 11.81 27.79 13.99
CA VAL A 125 13.14 27.20 14.25
C VAL A 125 13.69 27.79 15.55
N PRO A 126 13.97 26.98 16.59
CA PRO A 126 14.61 27.48 17.81
C PRO A 126 15.98 28.09 17.53
N LEU A 127 16.27 29.21 18.14
CA LEU A 127 17.53 29.95 17.95
C LEU A 127 18.40 29.90 19.20
N THR A 128 19.69 29.79 18.97
CA THR A 128 20.71 29.90 20.02
C THR A 128 21.78 30.90 19.60
N GLY A 129 22.33 31.67 20.55
CA GLY A 129 23.36 32.67 20.28
C GLY A 129 22.81 34.07 20.07
N ASP A 130 23.57 34.95 19.38
CA ASP A 130 23.29 36.38 19.23
C ASP A 130 22.90 36.78 17.81
N ALA A 131 23.04 35.88 16.84
CA ALA A 131 22.76 36.12 15.42
C ALA A 131 21.98 34.96 14.83
N VAL A 132 21.19 35.25 13.82
CA VAL A 132 20.45 34.28 13.01
C VAL A 132 21.13 34.13 11.66
N GLY A 133 21.36 32.89 11.25
CA GLY A 133 21.80 32.54 9.92
C GLY A 133 21.20 31.16 9.56
N LEU A 134 20.22 31.15 8.66
CA LEU A 134 19.56 29.92 8.22
C LEU A 134 19.58 29.85 6.69
N LEU A 135 19.70 28.65 6.19
CA LEU A 135 19.49 28.30 4.79
C LEU A 135 18.27 27.40 4.72
N ILE A 136 17.27 27.75 3.93
CA ILE A 136 15.95 27.11 3.93
C ILE A 136 15.68 26.55 2.55
N GLU A 137 15.61 25.22 2.44
CA GLU A 137 15.19 24.51 1.24
C GLU A 137 13.67 24.46 1.17
N ALA A 138 13.04 25.27 0.35
CA ALA A 138 11.59 25.36 0.22
C ALA A 138 11.10 24.68 -1.05
N ALA A 139 10.09 23.81 -0.91
CA ALA A 139 9.39 23.17 -1.99
C ALA A 139 8.05 23.85 -2.26
N ALA A 140 7.78 24.16 -3.52
CA ALA A 140 6.50 24.72 -3.95
C ALA A 140 5.55 23.58 -4.42
N ASN A 141 5.16 22.72 -3.49
CA ASN A 141 4.22 21.63 -3.76
C ASN A 141 2.81 22.19 -3.96
N PRO A 142 2.13 21.89 -5.08
CA PRO A 142 0.74 22.31 -5.26
C PRO A 142 -0.19 21.46 -4.40
N ASP A 143 -1.30 22.03 -3.96
CA ASP A 143 -2.44 21.25 -3.47
C ASP A 143 -3.22 20.70 -4.67
N VAL A 144 -2.97 19.44 -5.00
CA VAL A 144 -3.56 18.77 -6.17
C VAL A 144 -5.07 18.59 -6.00
N LEU A 145 -5.57 18.50 -4.77
CA LEU A 145 -6.99 18.30 -4.47
C LEU A 145 -7.71 19.57 -4.00
N ALA A 146 -7.11 20.74 -4.13
CA ALA A 146 -7.71 22.02 -3.73
C ALA A 146 -9.09 22.27 -4.38
N GLY A 147 -9.31 21.77 -5.59
CA GLY A 147 -10.59 21.81 -6.32
C GLY A 147 -11.58 20.70 -5.95
N GLY A 148 -11.27 19.88 -4.95
CA GLY A 148 -11.99 18.62 -4.67
C GLY A 148 -11.56 17.51 -5.65
N MET A 149 -12.40 16.48 -5.80
CA MET A 149 -12.13 15.34 -6.71
C MET A 149 -12.41 15.71 -8.18
N GLN A 150 -11.74 16.76 -8.66
CA GLN A 150 -11.88 17.24 -10.03
C GLN A 150 -10.57 17.08 -10.79
N PRO A 151 -10.62 16.85 -12.11
CA PRO A 151 -9.43 16.80 -12.94
C PRO A 151 -8.59 18.08 -12.81
N THR A 152 -7.27 17.93 -12.65
CA THR A 152 -6.35 19.05 -12.45
C THR A 152 -5.07 18.84 -13.26
N PRO A 153 -4.48 19.91 -13.81
CA PRO A 153 -3.17 19.82 -14.44
C PRO A 153 -2.02 19.79 -13.41
N MET A 154 -2.30 20.00 -12.12
CA MET A 154 -1.29 20.13 -11.08
C MET A 154 -0.57 18.81 -10.73
N GLY A 155 -1.12 17.67 -11.13
CA GLY A 155 -0.55 16.34 -10.88
C GLY A 155 0.64 15.96 -11.76
N ASP A 156 1.16 16.87 -12.58
CA ASP A 156 2.37 16.63 -13.39
C ASP A 156 3.16 17.95 -13.61
N LYS A 157 4.49 17.88 -13.47
CA LYS A 157 5.39 19.01 -13.71
C LYS A 157 5.22 19.62 -15.12
N GLU A 158 4.92 18.75 -16.11
CA GLU A 158 4.77 19.17 -17.51
C GLU A 158 3.48 19.98 -17.76
N THR A 159 2.42 19.73 -17.00
CA THR A 159 1.10 20.34 -17.18
C THR A 159 0.75 21.42 -16.16
N ALA A 160 1.43 21.46 -15.01
CA ALA A 160 1.10 22.34 -13.89
C ALA A 160 1.34 23.85 -14.12
N GLY A 161 2.05 24.21 -15.21
CA GLY A 161 2.38 25.60 -15.52
C GLY A 161 3.59 26.13 -14.75
N LYS A 162 3.80 27.47 -14.80
CA LYS A 162 4.98 28.13 -14.21
C LYS A 162 4.65 29.31 -13.31
N ASP A 163 3.38 29.60 -13.09
CA ASP A 163 2.98 30.73 -12.25
C ASP A 163 3.28 30.45 -10.79
N PRO A 164 3.85 31.39 -10.04
CA PRO A 164 4.16 31.21 -8.62
C PRO A 164 2.90 30.94 -7.80
N LEU A 165 2.95 29.89 -6.99
CA LEU A 165 1.83 29.45 -6.15
C LEU A 165 1.68 30.27 -4.86
N TYR A 166 2.79 30.68 -4.26
CA TYR A 166 2.84 31.16 -2.88
C TYR A 166 3.26 32.62 -2.79
N VAL A 167 2.86 33.26 -1.69
CA VAL A 167 3.35 34.57 -1.27
C VAL A 167 4.09 34.38 0.04
N PHE A 168 5.35 34.79 0.10
CA PHE A 168 6.14 34.69 1.32
C PHE A 168 5.63 35.66 2.37
N THR A 169 5.18 35.17 3.53
CA THR A 169 4.33 35.93 4.47
C THR A 169 5.11 36.44 5.67
N ALA A 170 6.11 35.68 6.17
CA ALA A 170 6.90 36.12 7.32
C ALA A 170 8.28 35.44 7.37
N ALA A 171 9.27 36.23 7.78
CA ALA A 171 10.56 35.78 8.27
C ALA A 171 11.02 36.73 9.39
N ASP A 172 10.78 36.32 10.62
CA ASP A 172 11.03 37.15 11.81
C ASP A 172 11.78 36.36 12.87
N VAL A 173 12.60 37.07 13.65
CA VAL A 173 12.99 36.61 14.99
C VAL A 173 11.90 36.98 15.94
N ARG A 174 11.34 36.03 16.69
CA ARG A 174 10.27 36.27 17.65
C ARG A 174 10.63 35.82 19.05
N LEU A 175 10.25 36.58 20.05
CA LEU A 175 10.41 36.24 21.44
C LEU A 175 9.17 35.46 21.90
N LEU A 176 9.30 34.16 22.19
CA LEU A 176 8.22 33.35 22.72
C LEU A 176 7.89 33.80 24.16
N ASP A 177 6.61 34.08 24.41
CA ASP A 177 6.08 34.27 25.75
C ASP A 177 5.60 32.90 26.26
N GLU A 178 6.43 32.23 27.06
CA GLU A 178 6.13 30.87 27.55
C GLU A 178 4.93 30.84 28.47
N ASP A 179 4.68 31.91 29.28
CA ASP A 179 3.50 31.96 30.15
C ASP A 179 2.21 32.10 29.34
N VAL A 180 2.19 32.91 28.30
CA VAL A 180 1.05 33.03 27.37
C VAL A 180 0.87 31.72 26.57
N TRP A 181 1.94 31.10 26.08
CA TRP A 181 1.86 29.85 25.34
C TRP A 181 1.31 28.72 26.20
N HIS A 182 1.77 28.60 27.43
CA HIS A 182 1.24 27.62 28.38
C HIS A 182 -0.20 27.94 28.82
N LEU A 183 -0.55 29.21 29.04
CA LEU A 183 -1.93 29.65 29.36
C LEU A 183 -2.88 29.22 28.23
N ARG A 184 -2.51 29.50 27.00
CA ARG A 184 -3.28 29.08 25.81
C ARG A 184 -3.53 27.58 25.82
N THR A 185 -2.49 26.76 25.99
CA THR A 185 -2.58 25.30 25.99
C THR A 185 -3.44 24.79 27.17
N ASP A 186 -3.28 25.36 28.37
CA ASP A 186 -4.08 25.01 29.54
C ASP A 186 -5.58 25.29 29.30
N MET A 187 -5.90 26.46 28.74
CA MET A 187 -7.27 26.82 28.41
C MET A 187 -7.86 25.99 27.26
N GLU A 188 -7.09 25.71 26.22
CA GLU A 188 -7.54 24.86 25.10
C GLU A 188 -7.86 23.43 25.57
N VAL A 189 -7.00 22.79 26.34
CA VAL A 189 -7.22 21.44 26.88
C VAL A 189 -8.47 21.40 27.77
N LEU A 190 -8.58 22.34 28.71
CA LEU A 190 -9.74 22.39 29.60
C LEU A 190 -11.04 22.73 28.85
N SER A 191 -11.01 23.66 27.90
CA SER A 191 -12.17 23.99 27.06
C SER A 191 -12.64 22.77 26.25
N GLN A 192 -11.72 22.07 25.59
CA GLN A 192 -12.05 20.88 24.83
C GLN A 192 -12.65 19.79 25.72
N LEU A 193 -12.02 19.48 26.85
CA LEU A 193 -12.56 18.55 27.85
C LEU A 193 -13.96 18.95 28.32
N MET A 194 -14.14 20.22 28.68
CA MET A 194 -15.44 20.76 29.14
C MET A 194 -16.56 20.50 28.12
N HIS A 195 -16.28 20.70 26.83
CA HIS A 195 -17.30 20.51 25.79
C HIS A 195 -17.69 19.04 25.61
N GLU A 196 -16.81 18.09 25.89
CA GLU A 196 -17.10 16.65 25.79
C GLU A 196 -17.82 16.08 27.02
N LEU A 197 -17.76 16.78 28.17
CA LEU A 197 -18.48 16.37 29.36
C LEU A 197 -19.98 16.76 29.28
N SER A 198 -20.84 15.89 29.81
CA SER A 198 -22.29 16.18 29.89
C SER A 198 -22.56 17.49 30.59
N THR A 199 -23.58 18.22 30.14
CA THR A 199 -24.06 19.45 30.82
C THR A 199 -24.60 19.21 32.24
N SER A 200 -24.87 17.98 32.63
CA SER A 200 -25.23 17.56 33.99
C SER A 200 -24.02 17.15 34.84
N ASP A 201 -22.82 17.08 34.26
CA ASP A 201 -21.62 16.69 34.96
C ASP A 201 -21.06 17.83 35.81
N PRO A 202 -20.94 17.68 37.17
CA PRO A 202 -20.34 18.72 38.01
C PRO A 202 -18.94 19.16 37.53
N ARG A 203 -18.12 18.24 37.03
CA ARG A 203 -16.78 18.52 36.53
C ARG A 203 -16.77 19.53 35.39
N ARG A 204 -17.75 19.47 34.48
CA ARG A 204 -17.93 20.47 33.41
C ARG A 204 -18.07 21.88 34.01
N HIS A 205 -18.86 22.04 35.08
CA HIS A 205 -19.09 23.32 35.72
C HIS A 205 -17.87 23.79 36.52
N ASP A 206 -17.14 22.90 37.17
CA ASP A 206 -15.90 23.25 37.86
C ASP A 206 -14.89 23.83 36.88
N ILE A 207 -14.71 23.18 35.71
CA ILE A 207 -13.82 23.66 34.64
C ILE A 207 -14.33 25.02 34.12
N LEU A 208 -15.62 25.16 33.84
CA LEU A 208 -16.21 26.43 33.38
C LEU A 208 -15.90 27.57 34.31
N ARG A 209 -16.07 27.38 35.64
CA ARG A 209 -15.82 28.43 36.65
C ARG A 209 -14.33 28.73 36.80
N ALA A 210 -13.44 27.74 36.63
CA ALA A 210 -12.00 27.98 36.62
C ALA A 210 -11.59 28.82 35.39
N LEU A 211 -12.10 28.46 34.21
CA LEU A 211 -11.88 29.22 32.98
C LEU A 211 -12.39 30.64 33.07
N GLU A 212 -13.57 30.84 33.66
CA GLU A 212 -14.14 32.19 33.92
C GLU A 212 -13.21 33.01 34.79
N ARG A 213 -12.77 32.49 35.94
CA ARG A 213 -11.81 33.19 36.82
C ARG A 213 -10.50 33.51 36.14
N ALA A 214 -9.98 32.56 35.34
CA ALA A 214 -8.77 32.80 34.54
C ALA A 214 -8.98 33.95 33.55
N LEU A 215 -10.14 34.02 32.89
CA LEU A 215 -10.50 35.14 32.00
C LEU A 215 -10.64 36.47 32.74
N ASP A 216 -11.10 36.44 33.98
CA ASP A 216 -11.23 37.65 34.84
C ASP A 216 -9.85 38.12 35.33
N ALA A 217 -8.89 37.21 35.49
CA ALA A 217 -7.52 37.56 35.88
C ALA A 217 -6.69 38.19 34.75
N ILE A 218 -7.16 38.09 33.47
CA ILE A 218 -6.46 38.63 32.30
C ILE A 218 -6.77 40.14 32.14
N ASP A 219 -5.72 40.96 32.12
CA ASP A 219 -5.79 42.29 31.56
C ASP A 219 -5.64 42.24 30.04
N VAL A 220 -6.69 42.62 29.33
CA VAL A 220 -6.69 42.62 27.85
C VAL A 220 -5.69 43.59 27.23
N ALA A 221 -5.18 44.57 28.00
CA ALA A 221 -4.14 45.47 27.56
C ALA A 221 -2.72 44.93 27.87
N ASP A 222 -2.61 43.95 28.77
CA ASP A 222 -1.34 43.33 29.15
C ASP A 222 -1.53 41.84 29.41
N ILE A 223 -1.68 41.08 28.30
CA ILE A 223 -1.82 39.61 28.33
C ILE A 223 -0.59 38.96 28.95
N SER A 224 0.62 39.33 28.52
CA SER A 224 1.89 38.81 29.05
C SER A 224 2.04 38.99 30.53
N GLY A 225 1.82 40.21 31.04
CA GLY A 225 1.96 40.51 32.47
C GLY A 225 0.94 39.84 33.40
N THR A 226 -0.19 39.38 32.83
CA THR A 226 -1.26 38.74 33.60
C THR A 226 -1.43 37.25 33.32
N ALA A 227 -0.70 36.68 32.36
CA ALA A 227 -0.79 35.27 31.95
C ALA A 227 -0.53 34.31 33.12
N GLN A 228 0.47 34.58 33.95
CA GLN A 228 0.79 33.72 35.09
C GLN A 228 -0.32 33.75 36.18
N ALA A 229 -0.94 34.89 36.40
CA ALA A 229 -2.08 35.00 37.33
C ALA A 229 -3.29 34.23 36.81
N ALA A 230 -3.58 34.32 35.51
CA ALA A 230 -4.65 33.55 34.87
C ALA A 230 -4.37 32.02 34.94
N ARG A 231 -3.14 31.57 34.72
CA ARG A 231 -2.76 30.16 34.85
C ARG A 231 -2.94 29.64 36.28
N ALA A 232 -2.67 30.49 37.30
CA ALA A 232 -2.85 30.11 38.70
C ALA A 232 -4.31 29.72 39.02
N GLU A 233 -5.31 30.35 38.37
CA GLU A 233 -6.72 30.00 38.51
C GLU A 233 -7.10 28.66 37.92
N LEU A 234 -6.28 28.12 37.03
CA LEU A 234 -6.49 26.81 36.39
C LEU A 234 -5.78 25.64 37.10
N THR A 235 -4.84 25.94 38.01
CA THR A 235 -3.96 24.93 38.63
C THR A 235 -4.75 23.82 39.32
N ASP A 236 -5.79 24.19 40.10
CA ASP A 236 -6.59 23.23 40.87
C ASP A 236 -7.35 22.24 39.98
N VAL A 237 -7.94 22.70 38.88
CA VAL A 237 -8.69 21.84 37.93
C VAL A 237 -7.77 21.00 37.06
N LEU A 238 -6.56 21.47 36.77
CA LEU A 238 -5.54 20.70 36.03
C LEU A 238 -4.86 19.62 36.89
N ALA A 239 -4.78 19.82 38.19
CA ALA A 239 -4.10 18.90 39.11
C ALA A 239 -4.95 17.71 39.56
N ARG A 240 -6.27 17.72 39.28
CA ARG A 240 -7.15 16.62 39.70
C ARG A 240 -6.90 15.37 38.86
N PRO A 241 -6.61 14.22 39.49
CA PRO A 241 -6.28 12.99 38.77
C PRO A 241 -7.52 12.35 38.17
N ALA A 242 -7.33 11.64 37.05
CA ALA A 242 -8.36 10.81 36.44
C ALA A 242 -8.85 9.71 37.40
N HIS A 243 -10.05 9.22 37.19
CA HIS A 243 -10.61 8.11 37.97
C HIS A 243 -9.71 6.88 37.90
N ALA A 244 -9.69 6.07 38.94
CA ALA A 244 -8.88 4.82 38.97
C ALA A 244 -9.25 3.87 37.83
N SER A 245 -10.53 3.84 37.43
CA SER A 245 -11.07 3.02 36.33
C SER A 245 -11.09 3.75 34.98
N ALA A 246 -10.42 4.89 34.85
CA ALA A 246 -10.36 5.58 33.57
C ALA A 246 -9.65 4.71 32.53
N HIS A 247 -10.15 4.73 31.30
CA HIS A 247 -9.49 4.09 30.15
C HIS A 247 -8.10 4.68 29.95
N THR A 248 -7.14 3.87 29.54
CA THR A 248 -5.79 4.29 29.24
C THR A 248 -5.62 4.43 27.73
N LEU A 249 -5.27 5.60 27.26
CA LEU A 249 -4.85 5.82 25.89
C LEU A 249 -3.33 5.72 25.83
N SER A 250 -2.87 4.63 25.21
CA SER A 250 -1.47 4.39 24.91
C SER A 250 -1.13 5.21 23.67
N ALA A 251 -0.28 6.21 23.83
CA ALA A 251 0.00 7.19 22.78
C ALA A 251 1.40 6.97 22.21
N VAL A 252 1.53 7.11 20.90
CA VAL A 252 2.82 7.10 20.22
C VAL A 252 2.86 8.17 19.13
N GLY A 253 3.91 8.97 19.09
CA GLY A 253 4.13 9.88 17.97
C GLY A 253 4.22 9.10 16.68
N HIS A 254 3.60 9.60 15.63
CA HIS A 254 3.49 8.92 14.36
C HIS A 254 3.50 9.91 13.19
N ALA A 255 3.98 9.48 12.06
CA ALA A 255 3.76 10.13 10.78
C ALA A 255 3.62 9.03 9.73
N HIS A 256 2.42 8.82 9.25
CA HIS A 256 2.19 8.12 8.00
C HIS A 256 2.69 9.04 6.87
N ILE A 257 3.58 8.54 6.01
CA ILE A 257 4.10 9.32 4.87
C ILE A 257 3.94 8.47 3.63
N ASP A 258 3.13 8.93 2.68
CA ASP A 258 2.95 8.25 1.42
C ASP A 258 4.24 8.27 0.60
N SER A 259 4.74 7.08 0.23
CA SER A 259 5.98 6.94 -0.55
C SER A 259 5.84 7.48 -1.98
N ALA A 260 4.62 7.65 -2.46
CA ALA A 260 4.18 8.49 -3.56
C ALA A 260 2.65 8.52 -3.53
N TRP A 261 2.04 9.64 -3.89
CA TRP A 261 0.59 9.79 -3.96
C TRP A 261 0.19 11.03 -4.76
N LEU A 262 -0.10 12.16 -4.08
CA LEU A 262 -0.34 13.46 -4.70
C LEU A 262 0.98 14.22 -4.96
N TRP A 263 2.09 13.52 -4.87
CA TRP A 263 3.47 13.95 -5.13
C TRP A 263 4.32 12.77 -5.61
N PRO A 264 5.37 13.03 -6.41
CA PRO A 264 6.28 11.99 -6.90
C PRO A 264 7.25 11.51 -5.82
N GLN A 265 7.90 10.36 -6.04
CA GLN A 265 8.87 9.76 -5.14
C GLN A 265 10.00 10.73 -4.72
N ARG A 266 10.50 11.55 -5.66
CA ARG A 266 11.53 12.55 -5.36
C ARG A 266 11.12 13.53 -4.26
N GLU A 267 9.83 13.86 -4.18
CA GLU A 267 9.32 14.75 -3.14
C GLU A 267 9.12 14.01 -1.82
N THR A 268 8.79 12.72 -1.84
CA THR A 268 8.73 11.90 -0.62
C THR A 268 10.06 11.85 0.10
N ILE A 269 11.19 11.73 -0.62
CA ILE A 269 12.54 11.78 -0.03
C ILE A 269 12.71 13.06 0.81
N ARG A 270 12.25 14.20 0.29
CA ARG A 270 12.32 15.50 0.95
C ARG A 270 11.30 15.64 2.10
N LYS A 271 10.06 15.14 1.93
CA LYS A 271 9.04 15.11 2.98
C LYS A 271 9.51 14.28 4.18
N THR A 272 10.10 13.13 3.91
CA THR A 272 10.69 12.26 4.94
C THR A 272 11.83 12.98 5.67
N ALA A 273 12.70 13.67 4.96
CA ALA A 273 13.79 14.45 5.56
C ALA A 273 13.27 15.56 6.49
N ARG A 274 12.25 16.31 6.07
CA ARG A 274 11.60 17.35 6.88
C ARG A 274 10.97 16.77 8.14
N THR A 275 10.20 15.70 8.00
CA THR A 275 9.53 15.04 9.11
C THR A 275 10.53 14.46 10.10
N PHE A 276 11.52 13.73 9.64
CA PHE A 276 12.51 13.07 10.51
C PHE A 276 13.45 14.07 11.18
N ALA A 277 13.81 15.17 10.51
CA ALA A 277 14.54 16.27 11.14
C ALA A 277 13.72 16.91 12.26
N THR A 278 12.42 17.15 12.05
CA THR A 278 11.51 17.69 13.07
C THR A 278 11.40 16.76 14.26
N VAL A 279 11.13 15.49 14.01
CA VAL A 279 10.94 14.47 15.06
C VAL A 279 12.20 14.30 15.91
N THR A 280 13.38 14.26 15.27
CA THR A 280 14.64 14.15 16.02
C THR A 280 14.97 15.40 16.82
N ALA A 281 14.52 16.58 16.37
CA ALA A 281 14.62 17.81 17.16
C ALA A 281 13.65 17.79 18.36
N LEU A 282 12.41 17.36 18.19
CA LEU A 282 11.44 17.20 19.28
C LEU A 282 11.88 16.18 20.33
N ALA A 283 12.53 15.09 19.92
CA ALA A 283 13.05 14.08 20.84
C ALA A 283 14.14 14.64 21.78
N GLN A 284 14.87 15.66 21.35
CA GLN A 284 15.83 16.36 22.21
C GLN A 284 15.15 17.30 23.23
N GLU A 285 14.01 17.90 22.83
CA GLU A 285 13.27 18.84 23.69
C GLU A 285 12.34 18.13 24.69
N TYR A 286 11.80 16.94 24.29
CA TYR A 286 10.82 16.17 25.05
C TYR A 286 11.35 14.78 25.36
N PRO A 287 12.00 14.56 26.53
CA PRO A 287 12.60 13.26 26.88
C PRO A 287 11.62 12.09 26.95
N GLU A 288 10.33 12.38 27.22
CA GLU A 288 9.26 11.39 27.26
C GLU A 288 8.72 11.03 25.88
N PHE A 289 9.11 11.73 24.83
CA PHE A 289 8.58 11.53 23.49
C PHE A 289 9.10 10.25 22.88
N ILE A 290 8.18 9.45 22.33
CA ILE A 290 8.46 8.25 21.55
C ILE A 290 7.78 8.38 20.21
N PHE A 291 8.52 8.11 19.14
CA PHE A 291 8.04 8.15 17.76
C PHE A 291 8.09 6.77 17.12
N ALA A 292 7.03 6.40 16.42
CA ALA A 292 6.96 5.18 15.62
C ALA A 292 6.86 5.53 14.13
N CYS A 293 7.65 4.88 13.30
CA CYS A 293 7.60 5.05 11.85
C CYS A 293 7.94 3.74 11.13
N SER A 294 7.16 3.43 10.11
CA SER A 294 7.29 2.25 9.25
C SER A 294 8.18 2.53 8.03
N GLN A 295 8.13 1.63 7.03
CA GLN A 295 8.66 1.77 5.68
C GLN A 295 10.19 1.88 5.59
N ALA A 296 10.87 0.74 5.60
CA ALA A 296 12.33 0.67 5.50
C ALA A 296 12.92 1.47 4.31
N GLN A 297 12.17 1.57 3.19
CA GLN A 297 12.55 2.37 2.03
C GLN A 297 12.77 3.85 2.39
N GLN A 298 11.96 4.43 3.27
CA GLN A 298 12.10 5.83 3.68
C GLN A 298 13.39 6.05 4.48
N TYR A 299 13.73 5.12 5.35
CA TYR A 299 15.02 5.15 6.06
C TYR A 299 16.21 4.96 5.11
N ALA A 300 16.07 4.10 4.11
CA ALA A 300 17.10 3.91 3.09
C ALA A 300 17.35 5.21 2.31
N TRP A 301 16.32 5.93 1.91
CA TRP A 301 16.45 7.24 1.28
C TRP A 301 17.12 8.26 2.21
N ILE A 302 16.77 8.29 3.48
CA ILE A 302 17.40 9.20 4.43
C ILE A 302 18.87 8.84 4.68
N LYS A 303 19.20 7.56 4.73
CA LYS A 303 20.59 7.10 4.83
C LYS A 303 21.42 7.59 3.64
N GLU A 304 20.87 7.54 2.44
CA GLU A 304 21.54 7.94 1.20
C GLU A 304 21.65 9.46 1.06
N HIS A 305 20.53 10.19 1.24
CA HIS A 305 20.43 11.60 0.90
C HIS A 305 20.63 12.55 2.07
N GLN A 306 20.42 12.10 3.31
CA GLN A 306 20.48 12.91 4.53
C GLN A 306 21.16 12.17 5.69
N PRO A 307 22.44 11.76 5.55
CA PRO A 307 23.13 10.90 6.51
C PRO A 307 23.17 11.48 7.93
N VAL A 308 23.23 12.80 8.08
CA VAL A 308 23.19 13.48 9.40
C VAL A 308 21.84 13.23 10.11
N ILE A 309 20.73 13.22 9.38
CA ILE A 309 19.41 12.89 9.94
C ILE A 309 19.37 11.40 10.29
N PHE A 310 19.93 10.52 9.46
CA PHE A 310 20.00 9.10 9.73
C PHE A 310 20.78 8.77 11.01
N GLU A 311 21.89 9.45 11.25
CA GLU A 311 22.67 9.32 12.50
C GLU A 311 21.85 9.73 13.74
N ARG A 312 21.05 10.81 13.62
CA ARG A 312 20.12 11.22 14.70
C ARG A 312 19.04 10.17 14.95
N ILE A 313 18.49 9.55 13.90
CA ILE A 313 17.54 8.44 14.02
C ILE A 313 18.17 7.26 14.73
N ALA A 314 19.37 6.84 14.33
CA ALA A 314 20.09 5.74 14.96
C ALA A 314 20.32 5.99 16.46
N ALA A 315 20.66 7.23 16.83
CA ALA A 315 20.80 7.63 18.24
C ALA A 315 19.45 7.57 18.98
N ALA A 316 18.35 8.01 18.35
CA ALA A 316 17.00 7.98 18.93
C ALA A 316 16.46 6.54 19.07
N VAL A 317 16.76 5.64 18.13
CA VAL A 317 16.45 4.20 18.25
C VAL A 317 17.19 3.60 19.46
N LYS A 318 18.46 3.92 19.58
CA LYS A 318 19.29 3.42 20.69
C LYS A 318 18.83 3.96 22.06
N SER A 319 18.37 5.20 22.16
CA SER A 319 17.81 5.79 23.40
C SER A 319 16.40 5.28 23.71
N GLY A 320 15.71 4.66 22.75
CA GLY A 320 14.33 4.19 22.87
C GLY A 320 13.27 5.23 22.56
N GLN A 321 13.64 6.42 22.08
CA GLN A 321 12.73 7.48 21.67
C GLN A 321 12.22 7.31 20.23
N TRP A 322 12.77 6.35 19.49
CA TRP A 322 12.32 6.01 18.15
C TRP A 322 12.13 4.49 18.04
N ALA A 323 10.93 4.06 17.63
CA ALA A 323 10.58 2.67 17.40
C ALA A 323 10.36 2.46 15.89
N PRO A 324 11.29 1.79 15.17
CA PRO A 324 10.97 1.28 13.85
C PRO A 324 9.82 0.29 13.94
N VAL A 325 8.78 0.44 13.12
CA VAL A 325 7.59 -0.42 13.14
C VAL A 325 7.29 -1.00 11.77
N GLY A 326 6.38 -1.97 11.69
CA GLY A 326 5.85 -2.56 10.47
C GLY A 326 6.70 -3.66 9.87
N GLY A 327 8.01 -3.53 9.87
CA GLY A 327 8.92 -4.54 9.33
C GLY A 327 8.77 -4.81 7.84
N MET A 328 8.15 -3.91 7.07
CA MET A 328 7.97 -4.02 5.62
C MET A 328 8.86 -3.01 4.88
N TRP A 329 9.14 -3.30 3.61
CA TRP A 329 9.92 -2.39 2.76
C TRP A 329 9.19 -1.06 2.55
N VAL A 330 7.89 -1.14 2.20
CA VAL A 330 6.94 -0.02 2.22
C VAL A 330 5.64 -0.46 2.89
N GLU A 331 4.75 0.47 3.21
CA GLU A 331 3.34 0.17 3.51
C GLU A 331 2.62 -0.20 2.21
N SER A 332 2.79 -1.45 1.79
CA SER A 332 2.28 -1.92 0.52
C SER A 332 0.76 -2.03 0.49
N ASP A 333 0.17 -2.03 -0.71
CA ASP A 333 -1.12 -2.68 -0.90
C ASP A 333 -1.06 -4.12 -0.37
N ALA A 334 -2.12 -4.59 0.25
CA ALA A 334 -2.17 -5.89 0.89
C ALA A 334 -3.16 -6.86 0.22
N ASN A 335 -3.67 -6.51 -0.96
CA ASN A 335 -4.56 -7.33 -1.79
C ASN A 335 -3.93 -7.71 -3.14
N LEU A 336 -3.28 -6.77 -3.82
CA LEU A 336 -2.84 -6.93 -5.21
C LEU A 336 -1.44 -7.55 -5.37
N PRO A 337 -0.44 -7.28 -4.49
CA PRO A 337 0.85 -7.96 -4.59
C PRO A 337 0.72 -9.47 -4.48
N GLY A 338 1.51 -10.21 -5.23
CA GLY A 338 1.59 -11.66 -5.15
C GLY A 338 2.10 -12.16 -3.81
N GLY A 339 1.94 -13.46 -3.55
CA GLY A 339 2.34 -14.07 -2.29
C GLY A 339 3.83 -13.89 -1.97
N GLU A 340 4.69 -14.22 -2.93
CA GLU A 340 6.12 -14.03 -2.75
C GLU A 340 6.51 -12.56 -2.57
N ALA A 341 5.84 -11.63 -3.27
CA ALA A 341 6.08 -10.20 -3.10
C ALA A 341 5.75 -9.70 -1.68
N LEU A 342 4.60 -10.09 -1.11
CA LEU A 342 4.29 -9.78 0.30
C LEU A 342 5.29 -10.41 1.28
N ALA A 343 5.75 -11.62 1.01
CA ALA A 343 6.83 -12.23 1.80
C ALA A 343 8.12 -11.39 1.72
N ARG A 344 8.47 -10.91 0.52
CA ARG A 344 9.68 -10.08 0.30
C ARG A 344 9.55 -8.69 0.90
N GLN A 345 8.35 -8.10 0.96
CA GLN A 345 8.10 -6.87 1.72
C GLN A 345 8.60 -7.01 3.16
N LEU A 346 8.20 -8.09 3.84
CA LEU A 346 8.61 -8.40 5.21
C LEU A 346 10.09 -8.77 5.32
N VAL A 347 10.62 -9.54 4.37
CA VAL A 347 12.03 -9.95 4.38
C VAL A 347 12.96 -8.74 4.23
N HIS A 348 12.74 -7.90 3.22
CA HIS A 348 13.61 -6.74 2.97
C HIS A 348 13.46 -5.67 4.06
N GLY A 349 12.24 -5.42 4.53
CA GLY A 349 12.01 -4.44 5.60
C GLY A 349 12.64 -4.86 6.92
N LYS A 350 12.39 -6.08 7.39
CA LYS A 350 12.96 -6.58 8.65
C LYS A 350 14.48 -6.68 8.61
N ARG A 351 15.05 -7.16 7.49
CA ARG A 351 16.52 -7.21 7.34
C ARG A 351 17.13 -5.81 7.42
N PHE A 352 16.53 -4.83 6.76
CA PHE A 352 17.01 -3.46 6.85
C PHE A 352 17.08 -2.96 8.30
N PHE A 353 16.01 -3.13 9.08
CA PHE A 353 15.98 -2.67 10.46
C PHE A 353 16.94 -3.46 11.37
N LEU A 354 17.12 -4.77 11.11
CA LEU A 354 18.10 -5.58 11.81
C LEU A 354 19.54 -5.15 11.49
N ASP A 355 19.85 -4.93 10.22
CA ASP A 355 21.21 -4.60 9.76
C ASP A 355 21.62 -3.19 10.20
N GLU A 356 20.69 -2.21 10.12
CA GLU A 356 21.00 -0.81 10.42
C GLU A 356 20.92 -0.47 11.91
N PHE A 357 19.98 -1.07 12.64
CA PHE A 357 19.71 -0.69 14.03
C PHE A 357 19.79 -1.85 15.02
N GLY A 358 19.97 -3.08 14.57
CA GLY A 358 19.87 -4.27 15.43
C GLY A 358 18.46 -4.44 16.03
N TYR A 359 17.44 -3.91 15.35
CA TYR A 359 16.06 -3.87 15.83
C TYR A 359 15.18 -4.81 15.00
N GLU A 360 14.47 -5.73 15.68
CA GLU A 360 13.49 -6.61 15.04
C GLU A 360 12.08 -6.11 15.33
N CYS A 361 11.35 -5.67 14.29
CA CYS A 361 9.95 -5.29 14.41
C CYS A 361 9.10 -6.52 14.74
N GLU A 362 8.29 -6.45 15.80
CA GLU A 362 7.37 -7.52 16.20
C GLU A 362 5.93 -7.26 15.75
N GLU A 363 5.64 -6.12 15.19
CA GLU A 363 4.36 -5.73 14.64
C GLU A 363 4.41 -5.54 13.12
N VAL A 364 3.31 -5.83 12.45
CA VAL A 364 2.96 -5.29 11.14
C VAL A 364 2.16 -4.02 11.38
N TRP A 365 2.50 -2.97 10.64
CA TRP A 365 1.93 -1.64 10.80
C TRP A 365 1.53 -1.08 9.45
N LEU A 366 0.23 -1.19 9.12
CA LEU A 366 -0.35 -0.78 7.84
C LEU A 366 -1.60 0.08 8.11
N PRO A 367 -1.43 1.36 8.49
CA PRO A 367 -2.54 2.19 8.92
C PRO A 367 -3.53 2.50 7.80
N ASP A 368 -3.07 2.59 6.53
CA ASP A 368 -3.85 3.13 5.42
C ASP A 368 -4.02 2.20 4.21
N SER A 369 -3.54 0.95 4.21
CA SER A 369 -3.74 0.02 3.08
C SER A 369 -5.23 -0.34 2.90
N PHE A 370 -5.64 -0.61 1.64
CA PHE A 370 -7.05 -0.64 1.23
C PHE A 370 -7.70 -2.02 1.38
N GLY A 371 -7.63 -2.57 2.58
CA GLY A 371 -8.08 -3.93 2.90
C GLY A 371 -6.93 -4.94 2.90
N TYR A 372 -7.18 -6.12 3.46
CA TYR A 372 -6.12 -7.07 3.81
C TYR A 372 -6.52 -8.48 3.44
N THR A 373 -5.66 -9.14 2.66
CA THR A 373 -5.85 -10.54 2.24
C THR A 373 -5.88 -11.49 3.43
N ALA A 374 -6.69 -12.52 3.32
CA ALA A 374 -6.80 -13.57 4.33
C ALA A 374 -5.52 -14.45 4.47
N ALA A 375 -4.54 -14.31 3.57
CA ALA A 375 -3.24 -14.96 3.69
C ALA A 375 -2.26 -14.22 4.61
N PHE A 376 -2.52 -12.96 4.95
CA PHE A 376 -1.57 -12.08 5.64
C PHE A 376 -1.19 -12.56 7.05
N PRO A 377 -2.10 -13.09 7.90
CA PRO A 377 -1.74 -13.56 9.23
C PRO A 377 -0.62 -14.61 9.23
N GLN A 378 -0.63 -15.54 8.28
CA GLN A 378 0.43 -16.55 8.17
C GLN A 378 1.77 -15.91 7.79
N LEU A 379 1.77 -14.98 6.82
CA LEU A 379 2.98 -14.25 6.41
C LEU A 379 3.57 -13.45 7.56
N ALA A 380 2.74 -12.72 8.30
CA ALA A 380 3.16 -11.98 9.49
C ALA A 380 3.84 -12.89 10.52
N ARG A 381 3.21 -14.03 10.85
CA ARG A 381 3.76 -14.98 11.81
C ARG A 381 5.03 -15.66 11.33
N LEU A 382 5.11 -16.04 10.06
CA LEU A 382 6.33 -16.61 9.45
C LEU A 382 7.48 -15.59 9.34
N ALA A 383 7.17 -14.28 9.35
CA ALA A 383 8.17 -13.23 9.49
C ALA A 383 8.54 -12.91 10.94
N GLY A 384 7.94 -13.60 11.93
CA GLY A 384 8.18 -13.37 13.34
C GLY A 384 7.38 -12.20 13.94
N ALA A 385 6.38 -11.67 13.24
CA ALA A 385 5.50 -10.66 13.81
C ALA A 385 4.48 -11.31 14.75
N ARG A 386 4.21 -10.65 15.86
CA ARG A 386 3.26 -11.06 16.91
C ARG A 386 1.96 -10.26 16.82
N TRP A 387 2.06 -9.02 16.30
CA TRP A 387 1.03 -8.00 16.35
C TRP A 387 0.72 -7.46 14.96
N PHE A 388 -0.50 -6.98 14.80
CA PHE A 388 -0.95 -6.31 13.57
C PHE A 388 -1.73 -5.05 13.92
N LEU A 389 -1.41 -3.95 13.27
CA LEU A 389 -2.13 -2.69 13.37
C LEU A 389 -2.61 -2.21 12.01
N THR A 390 -3.86 -1.82 11.97
CA THR A 390 -4.44 -1.00 10.90
C THR A 390 -5.48 -0.05 11.45
N GLN A 391 -5.76 1.03 10.72
CA GLN A 391 -6.84 1.96 11.07
C GLN A 391 -7.86 2.06 9.93
N LYS A 392 -7.48 1.73 8.69
CA LYS A 392 -8.29 1.93 7.48
C LYS A 392 -9.67 1.29 7.53
N MET A 393 -9.84 0.21 8.27
CA MET A 393 -11.13 -0.50 8.37
C MET A 393 -12.24 0.34 9.01
N SER A 394 -11.93 1.44 9.70
CA SER A 394 -12.94 2.39 10.20
C SER A 394 -13.64 3.19 9.10
N TRP A 395 -13.06 3.20 7.87
CA TRP A 395 -13.60 3.90 6.69
C TRP A 395 -14.69 3.12 5.96
N ASN A 396 -14.98 1.89 6.35
CA ASN A 396 -16.05 1.09 5.77
C ASN A 396 -17.36 1.88 5.64
N GLN A 397 -17.96 1.86 4.45
CA GLN A 397 -19.16 2.65 4.12
C GLN A 397 -20.44 2.12 4.78
N THR A 398 -20.59 0.81 4.89
CA THR A 398 -21.83 0.17 5.31
C THR A 398 -21.70 -0.54 6.64
N ASN A 399 -20.71 -1.43 6.77
CA ASN A 399 -20.54 -2.25 7.96
C ASN A 399 -19.34 -1.75 8.78
N LYS A 400 -19.51 -1.66 10.09
CA LYS A 400 -18.39 -1.36 10.98
C LYS A 400 -17.75 -2.66 11.45
N MET A 401 -16.41 -2.66 11.57
CA MET A 401 -15.71 -3.76 12.20
C MET A 401 -16.26 -3.94 13.63
N PRO A 402 -16.59 -5.17 14.02
CA PRO A 402 -17.23 -5.43 15.30
C PRO A 402 -16.30 -5.36 16.51
N HIS A 403 -15.00 -5.20 16.27
CA HIS A 403 -13.95 -5.23 17.29
C HIS A 403 -12.85 -4.22 16.98
N HIS A 404 -12.25 -3.64 18.02
CA HIS A 404 -11.01 -2.88 17.94
C HIS A 404 -9.79 -3.72 18.35
N THR A 405 -9.99 -4.68 19.27
CA THR A 405 -8.94 -5.60 19.74
C THR A 405 -9.41 -7.03 19.55
N PHE A 406 -8.72 -7.80 18.70
CA PHE A 406 -9.16 -9.16 18.34
C PHE A 406 -8.02 -10.01 17.79
N TRP A 407 -8.26 -11.33 17.67
CA TRP A 407 -7.42 -12.22 16.91
C TRP A 407 -7.87 -12.24 15.45
N TRP A 408 -6.97 -11.91 14.53
CA TRP A 408 -7.22 -12.09 13.11
C TRP A 408 -6.69 -13.44 12.65
N GLU A 409 -7.58 -14.27 12.08
CA GLU A 409 -7.30 -15.63 11.63
C GLU A 409 -7.25 -15.70 10.10
N GLY A 410 -6.13 -16.20 9.56
CA GLY A 410 -5.93 -16.42 8.13
C GLY A 410 -6.58 -17.71 7.61
N ILE A 411 -6.44 -17.93 6.27
CA ILE A 411 -6.98 -19.10 5.56
C ILE A 411 -6.42 -20.44 6.07
N ASP A 412 -5.22 -20.45 6.63
CA ASP A 412 -4.54 -21.62 7.19
C ASP A 412 -4.83 -21.85 8.68
N GLY A 413 -5.60 -20.95 9.30
CA GLY A 413 -5.91 -20.95 10.73
C GLY A 413 -4.87 -20.25 11.61
N THR A 414 -3.82 -19.69 11.04
CA THR A 414 -2.84 -18.88 11.79
C THR A 414 -3.48 -17.59 12.28
N ARG A 415 -3.16 -17.20 13.52
CA ARG A 415 -3.70 -16.00 14.17
C ARG A 415 -2.62 -14.99 14.50
N VAL A 416 -2.96 -13.72 14.31
CA VAL A 416 -2.18 -12.57 14.77
C VAL A 416 -3.06 -11.66 15.63
N PHE A 417 -2.53 -11.19 16.76
CA PHE A 417 -3.26 -10.28 17.64
C PHE A 417 -3.30 -8.89 17.01
N THR A 418 -4.52 -8.36 16.84
CA THR A 418 -4.79 -7.20 15.99
C THR A 418 -5.42 -6.08 16.79
N HIS A 419 -5.03 -4.85 16.50
CA HIS A 419 -5.67 -3.66 17.05
C HIS A 419 -6.00 -2.64 15.97
N LEU A 420 -7.22 -2.11 16.02
CA LEU A 420 -7.70 -0.97 15.25
C LEU A 420 -7.84 0.22 16.22
N PRO A 421 -7.05 1.29 16.07
CA PRO A 421 -7.14 2.45 16.95
C PRO A 421 -8.55 3.04 16.98
N PRO A 422 -9.24 3.09 18.14
CA PRO A 422 -10.62 3.55 18.21
C PRO A 422 -10.80 5.06 18.03
N VAL A 423 -9.71 5.80 17.90
CA VAL A 423 -9.72 7.21 17.52
C VAL A 423 -10.10 7.43 16.06
N ASP A 424 -10.16 6.34 15.26
CA ASP A 424 -10.52 6.31 13.83
C ASP A 424 -9.66 7.24 12.95
N THR A 425 -8.43 7.50 13.40
CA THR A 425 -7.40 8.20 12.62
C THR A 425 -6.01 7.74 13.06
N TYR A 426 -5.06 7.74 12.13
CA TYR A 426 -3.64 7.58 12.41
C TYR A 426 -2.91 8.94 12.54
N ASN A 427 -3.66 10.05 12.40
CA ASN A 427 -3.17 11.43 12.42
C ASN A 427 -3.80 12.25 13.57
N SER A 428 -3.96 11.68 14.78
CA SER A 428 -4.56 12.38 15.90
C SER A 428 -3.77 13.64 16.28
N GLU A 429 -4.49 14.72 16.56
CA GLU A 429 -3.94 15.99 17.08
C GLU A 429 -3.95 16.09 18.62
N PHE A 430 -4.37 15.03 19.30
CA PHE A 430 -4.57 15.05 20.76
C PHE A 430 -5.61 16.06 21.23
N SER A 431 -6.66 16.28 20.46
CA SER A 431 -7.78 17.12 20.90
C SER A 431 -8.63 16.41 21.96
N GLY A 432 -9.24 17.17 22.84
CA GLY A 432 -10.17 16.60 23.83
C GLY A 432 -11.31 15.83 23.18
N LYS A 433 -11.78 16.29 22.01
CA LYS A 433 -12.80 15.59 21.21
C LYS A 433 -12.33 14.22 20.76
N GLU A 434 -11.11 14.11 20.19
CA GLU A 434 -10.57 12.83 19.75
C GLU A 434 -10.38 11.86 20.92
N MET A 435 -9.90 12.35 22.08
CA MET A 435 -9.71 11.52 23.26
C MET A 435 -11.03 11.00 23.82
N ALA A 436 -12.06 11.84 23.89
CA ALA A 436 -13.40 11.43 24.30
C ALA A 436 -14.01 10.43 23.29
N TYR A 437 -13.84 10.70 21.99
CA TYR A 437 -14.31 9.82 20.93
C TYR A 437 -13.64 8.44 21.02
N ALA A 438 -12.32 8.37 21.16
CA ALA A 438 -11.59 7.12 21.25
C ALA A 438 -12.11 6.22 22.39
N VAL A 439 -12.38 6.80 23.55
CA VAL A 439 -12.96 6.09 24.70
C VAL A 439 -14.40 5.64 24.42
N ALA A 440 -15.22 6.52 23.87
CA ALA A 440 -16.61 6.22 23.55
C ALA A 440 -16.76 5.16 22.48
N ASN A 441 -15.87 5.19 21.46
CA ASN A 441 -15.88 4.29 20.31
C ASN A 441 -15.31 2.90 20.61
N TYR A 442 -14.37 2.76 21.58
CA TYR A 442 -13.79 1.47 21.93
C TYR A 442 -14.84 0.41 22.22
N LEU A 443 -14.79 -0.73 21.56
CA LEU A 443 -15.88 -1.73 21.58
C LEU A 443 -15.74 -2.76 22.70
N GLU A 444 -14.54 -3.10 23.11
CA GLU A 444 -14.26 -4.14 24.12
C GLU A 444 -14.40 -3.65 25.56
N LYS A 445 -15.35 -2.71 25.81
CA LYS A 445 -15.62 -2.16 27.16
C LYS A 445 -15.90 -3.25 28.18
N GLY A 446 -15.24 -3.14 29.34
CA GLY A 446 -15.34 -4.12 30.42
C GLY A 446 -14.54 -5.41 30.19
N ARG A 447 -13.78 -5.48 29.08
CA ARG A 447 -12.82 -6.53 28.75
C ARG A 447 -11.40 -5.99 28.71
N GLY A 448 -11.15 -5.00 27.84
CA GLY A 448 -9.90 -4.26 27.79
C GLY A 448 -10.08 -2.85 28.37
N THR A 449 -9.01 -2.28 28.91
CA THR A 449 -8.97 -0.95 29.50
C THR A 449 -7.97 -0.04 28.83
N THR A 450 -7.31 -0.54 27.78
CA THR A 450 -6.29 0.19 27.03
C THR A 450 -6.56 0.17 25.51
N SER A 451 -6.21 1.27 24.81
CA SER A 451 -6.22 1.36 23.36
C SER A 451 -5.13 2.29 22.87
N LEU A 452 -4.71 2.11 21.61
CA LEU A 452 -3.62 2.89 21.00
C LEU A 452 -4.16 4.18 20.34
N VAL A 453 -3.38 5.25 20.43
CA VAL A 453 -3.59 6.52 19.71
C VAL A 453 -2.28 6.92 19.03
N PRO A 454 -2.14 6.70 17.72
CA PRO A 454 -1.07 7.31 16.93
C PRO A 454 -1.38 8.81 16.75
N PHE A 455 -0.39 9.69 17.01
CA PHE A 455 -0.59 11.13 16.91
C PHE A 455 0.51 11.83 16.12
N GLY A 456 0.13 12.79 15.32
CA GLY A 456 1.01 13.55 14.44
C GLY A 456 0.41 13.71 13.06
N TYR A 457 0.77 14.75 12.33
CA TYR A 457 0.34 14.94 10.95
C TYR A 457 0.95 13.89 10.03
N GLY A 458 0.16 13.38 9.09
CA GLY A 458 0.52 12.29 8.19
C GLY A 458 0.09 12.54 6.76
N ASP A 459 0.06 11.46 5.97
CA ASP A 459 -0.05 11.40 4.52
C ASP A 459 1.15 12.10 3.86
N GLY A 460 1.22 13.42 3.87
CA GLY A 460 2.37 14.17 3.38
C GLY A 460 3.48 14.40 4.41
N GLY A 461 3.39 13.80 5.58
CA GLY A 461 4.35 13.99 6.67
C GLY A 461 4.02 15.19 7.57
N GLY A 462 5.03 15.70 8.25
CA GLY A 462 4.91 16.71 9.30
C GLY A 462 5.15 16.11 10.69
N GLY A 463 4.46 15.03 11.01
CA GLY A 463 4.58 14.31 12.27
C GLY A 463 4.02 15.08 13.48
N PRO A 464 4.38 14.67 14.69
CA PRO A 464 3.99 15.35 15.92
C PRO A 464 4.51 16.78 16.03
N THR A 465 3.74 17.62 16.71
CA THR A 465 4.13 18.98 17.06
C THR A 465 4.35 19.13 18.56
N ARG A 466 5.04 20.18 18.97
CA ARG A 466 5.21 20.52 20.40
C ARG A 466 3.87 20.77 21.10
N GLU A 467 2.90 21.33 20.38
CA GLU A 467 1.54 21.58 20.90
C GLU A 467 0.83 20.25 21.24
N MET A 468 1.01 19.21 20.43
CA MET A 468 0.46 17.87 20.73
C MET A 468 1.11 17.27 21.98
N LEU A 469 2.43 17.38 22.11
CA LEU A 469 3.18 16.90 23.28
C LEU A 469 2.80 17.66 24.55
N GLU A 470 2.59 18.97 24.47
CA GLU A 470 2.11 19.77 25.59
C GLU A 470 0.67 19.43 25.99
N ARG A 471 -0.20 19.09 25.04
CA ARG A 471 -1.55 18.52 25.33
C ARG A 471 -1.44 17.17 26.02
N ALA A 472 -0.59 16.27 25.51
CA ALA A 472 -0.36 14.95 26.13
C ALA A 472 0.12 15.05 27.58
N ARG A 473 1.03 15.98 27.90
CA ARG A 473 1.47 16.26 29.28
C ARG A 473 0.32 16.61 30.21
N ARG A 474 -0.64 17.44 29.74
CA ARG A 474 -1.81 17.87 30.53
C ARG A 474 -2.86 16.77 30.66
N LEU A 475 -2.98 15.93 29.66
CA LEU A 475 -3.93 14.82 29.63
C LEU A 475 -3.40 13.55 30.32
N LYS A 476 -2.15 13.55 30.75
CA LYS A 476 -1.51 12.37 31.35
C LYS A 476 -2.33 11.73 32.46
N ASP A 477 -2.90 12.54 33.36
CA ASP A 477 -3.73 12.09 34.49
C ASP A 477 -4.71 13.20 34.87
N LEU A 478 -5.73 13.43 34.03
CA LEU A 478 -6.66 14.56 34.20
C LEU A 478 -8.08 14.04 34.43
N GLU A 479 -8.73 14.50 35.53
CA GLU A 479 -10.12 14.16 35.87
C GLU A 479 -11.09 14.52 34.74
N GLY A 480 -11.93 13.56 34.36
CA GLY A 480 -12.96 13.72 33.34
C GLY A 480 -12.58 13.18 31.94
N THR A 481 -11.34 12.68 31.77
CA THR A 481 -10.88 12.09 30.52
C THR A 481 -10.13 10.78 30.77
N ALA A 482 -9.67 10.12 29.69
CA ALA A 482 -8.77 8.98 29.75
C ALA A 482 -7.40 9.37 30.33
N LYS A 483 -6.67 8.42 30.86
CA LYS A 483 -5.25 8.57 31.12
C LYS A 483 -4.46 8.45 29.83
N VAL A 484 -3.48 9.30 29.64
CA VAL A 484 -2.59 9.25 28.46
C VAL A 484 -1.19 8.82 28.89
N VAL A 485 -0.68 7.77 28.23
CA VAL A 485 0.69 7.26 28.47
C VAL A 485 1.42 7.23 27.12
N ILE A 486 2.54 7.93 27.00
CA ILE A 486 3.41 7.82 25.84
C ILE A 486 4.30 6.59 26.03
N GLU A 487 4.20 5.62 25.13
CA GLU A 487 4.93 4.36 25.19
C GLU A 487 5.14 3.73 23.81
N LYS A 488 6.00 2.72 23.72
CA LYS A 488 6.26 2.01 22.47
C LYS A 488 5.06 1.14 22.06
N PRO A 489 4.82 0.94 20.76
CA PRO A 489 3.73 0.08 20.28
C PRO A 489 3.77 -1.32 20.88
N ASN A 490 4.92 -1.95 21.00
CA ASN A 490 5.05 -3.28 21.60
C ASN A 490 4.61 -3.31 23.07
N GLU A 491 4.89 -2.27 23.85
CA GLU A 491 4.46 -2.17 25.24
C GLU A 491 2.93 -2.11 25.34
N PHE A 492 2.28 -1.38 24.42
CA PHE A 492 0.84 -1.38 24.28
C PHE A 492 0.29 -2.78 23.95
N PHE A 493 0.83 -3.44 22.91
CA PHE A 493 0.34 -4.76 22.49
C PHE A 493 0.52 -5.81 23.57
N GLU A 494 1.63 -5.82 24.30
CA GLU A 494 1.88 -6.71 25.43
C GLU A 494 0.81 -6.52 26.53
N LYS A 495 0.47 -5.27 26.86
CA LYS A 495 -0.57 -4.94 27.85
C LYS A 495 -1.95 -5.36 27.36
N ALA A 496 -2.32 -4.98 26.14
CA ALA A 496 -3.62 -5.31 25.56
C ALA A 496 -3.83 -6.82 25.46
N HIS A 497 -2.81 -7.56 25.05
CA HIS A 497 -2.85 -9.01 25.01
C HIS A 497 -2.93 -9.65 26.40
N ALA A 498 -2.21 -9.11 27.39
CA ALA A 498 -2.27 -9.62 28.76
C ALA A 498 -3.65 -9.34 29.41
N GLU A 499 -4.29 -8.21 29.11
CA GLU A 499 -5.64 -7.89 29.59
C GLU A 499 -6.72 -8.74 28.91
N TYR A 500 -6.57 -9.05 27.63
CA TYR A 500 -7.61 -9.72 26.84
C TYR A 500 -7.04 -10.83 25.94
N PRO A 501 -6.46 -11.90 26.53
CA PRO A 501 -5.86 -13.01 25.75
C PRO A 501 -6.90 -13.80 24.94
N ASP A 502 -8.14 -13.90 25.42
CA ASP A 502 -9.29 -14.58 24.78
C ASP A 502 -10.14 -13.59 23.96
N ALA A 503 -9.49 -12.62 23.33
CA ALA A 503 -10.16 -11.71 22.43
C ALA A 503 -10.91 -12.45 21.30
N PRO A 504 -12.01 -11.89 20.76
CA PRO A 504 -12.77 -12.51 19.70
C PRO A 504 -11.91 -12.74 18.44
N VAL A 505 -12.39 -13.61 17.56
CA VAL A 505 -11.68 -13.97 16.34
C VAL A 505 -12.43 -13.40 15.13
N TRP A 506 -11.73 -12.63 14.31
CA TRP A 506 -12.13 -12.31 12.95
C TRP A 506 -11.43 -13.27 11.99
N SER A 507 -12.17 -14.08 11.22
CA SER A 507 -11.60 -15.05 10.30
C SER A 507 -11.78 -14.63 8.86
N GLY A 508 -10.71 -14.77 8.04
CA GLY A 508 -10.71 -14.46 6.62
C GLY A 508 -10.20 -13.03 6.29
N GLU A 509 -10.59 -12.55 5.13
CA GLU A 509 -10.16 -11.22 4.66
C GLU A 509 -10.76 -10.08 5.50
N MET A 510 -10.01 -9.01 5.67
CA MET A 510 -10.55 -7.72 6.09
C MET A 510 -10.82 -6.90 4.83
N TYR A 511 -12.02 -7.08 4.25
CA TYR A 511 -12.45 -6.40 3.05
C TYR A 511 -12.81 -4.95 3.37
N LEU A 512 -12.15 -3.99 2.69
CA LEU A 512 -12.51 -2.58 2.81
C LEU A 512 -13.73 -2.29 1.92
N GLU A 513 -14.80 -1.82 2.53
CA GLU A 513 -16.04 -1.41 1.85
C GLU A 513 -15.92 0.02 1.28
N LEU A 514 -14.80 0.32 0.69
CA LEU A 514 -14.41 1.56 0.04
C LEU A 514 -13.23 1.24 -0.88
N HIS A 515 -12.90 2.15 -1.82
CA HIS A 515 -11.70 2.02 -2.66
C HIS A 515 -11.68 0.78 -3.57
N ARG A 516 -12.83 0.32 -4.04
CA ARG A 516 -12.99 -0.90 -4.88
C ARG A 516 -12.44 -0.73 -6.30
N ALA A 517 -12.31 0.51 -6.77
CA ALA A 517 -11.71 0.81 -8.07
C ALA A 517 -10.21 0.51 -8.13
N THR A 518 -9.56 0.44 -6.96
CA THR A 518 -8.14 0.12 -6.83
C THR A 518 -7.79 -1.27 -7.38
N TYR A 519 -8.77 -2.13 -7.58
CA TYR A 519 -8.57 -3.41 -8.25
C TYR A 519 -8.42 -3.29 -9.77
N THR A 520 -8.74 -2.11 -10.36
CA THR A 520 -8.77 -1.93 -11.82
C THR A 520 -8.03 -0.68 -12.30
N SER A 521 -8.10 0.46 -11.57
CA SER A 521 -7.51 1.75 -11.99
C SER A 521 -6.02 1.61 -12.32
N GLN A 522 -5.55 2.28 -13.38
CA GLN A 522 -4.16 2.24 -13.86
C GLN A 522 -3.73 0.83 -14.28
N ALA A 523 -4.41 0.28 -15.26
CA ALA A 523 -4.23 -1.11 -15.73
C ALA A 523 -2.77 -1.41 -16.16
N ARG A 524 -2.03 -0.43 -16.73
CA ARG A 524 -0.62 -0.62 -17.12
C ARG A 524 0.30 -0.76 -15.91
N THR A 525 0.07 -0.01 -14.84
CA THR A 525 0.81 -0.16 -13.56
C THR A 525 0.58 -1.56 -12.99
N LYS A 526 -0.66 -2.05 -13.00
CA LYS A 526 -1.01 -3.41 -12.54
C LYS A 526 -0.38 -4.50 -13.38
N ALA A 527 -0.43 -4.36 -14.70
CA ALA A 527 0.23 -5.28 -15.64
C ALA A 527 1.76 -5.29 -15.44
N GLY A 528 2.35 -4.10 -15.22
CA GLY A 528 3.78 -3.96 -14.92
C GLY A 528 4.17 -4.69 -13.64
N ASN A 529 3.40 -4.56 -12.57
CA ASN A 529 3.61 -5.30 -11.32
C ASN A 529 3.52 -6.81 -11.54
N ARG A 530 2.41 -7.30 -12.12
CA ARG A 530 2.18 -8.72 -12.35
C ARG A 530 3.33 -9.35 -13.15
N ARG A 531 3.74 -8.70 -14.23
CA ARG A 531 4.87 -9.17 -15.07
C ARG A 531 6.19 -9.17 -14.31
N SER A 532 6.47 -8.12 -13.53
CA SER A 532 7.72 -8.02 -12.77
C SER A 532 7.83 -9.10 -11.71
N GLU A 533 6.77 -9.42 -10.98
CA GLU A 533 6.74 -10.52 -10.03
C GLU A 533 7.03 -11.87 -10.71
N HIS A 534 6.42 -12.13 -11.85
CA HIS A 534 6.64 -13.36 -12.61
C HIS A 534 8.04 -13.44 -13.24
N LEU A 535 8.57 -12.31 -13.72
CA LEU A 535 9.94 -12.25 -14.24
C LEU A 535 10.99 -12.43 -13.13
N LEU A 536 10.76 -11.90 -11.93
CA LEU A 536 11.63 -12.14 -10.77
C LEU A 536 11.65 -13.62 -10.40
N ARG A 537 10.48 -14.25 -10.32
CA ARG A 537 10.37 -15.69 -10.11
C ARG A 537 11.13 -16.48 -11.15
N GLU A 538 10.95 -16.16 -12.44
CA GLU A 538 11.60 -16.82 -13.56
C GLU A 538 13.12 -16.67 -13.51
N ALA A 539 13.59 -15.43 -13.34
CA ALA A 539 15.02 -15.11 -13.31
C ALA A 539 15.73 -15.75 -12.10
N GLU A 540 15.12 -15.72 -10.89
CA GLU A 540 15.69 -16.41 -9.72
C GLU A 540 15.79 -17.92 -9.93
N LEU A 541 14.74 -18.56 -10.49
CA LEU A 541 14.75 -20.01 -10.77
C LEU A 541 15.88 -20.39 -11.73
N TRP A 542 15.96 -19.73 -12.87
CA TRP A 542 16.94 -20.11 -13.89
C TRP A 542 18.37 -19.74 -13.50
N ALA A 543 18.57 -18.59 -12.85
CA ALA A 543 19.87 -18.21 -12.31
C ALA A 543 20.33 -19.19 -11.21
N ALA A 544 19.43 -19.63 -10.31
CA ALA A 544 19.75 -20.63 -9.30
C ALA A 544 20.08 -21.99 -9.92
N THR A 545 19.30 -22.41 -10.94
CA THR A 545 19.54 -23.65 -11.68
C THR A 545 20.91 -23.64 -12.37
N ALA A 546 21.26 -22.54 -13.04
CA ALA A 546 22.56 -22.39 -13.71
C ALA A 546 23.73 -22.35 -12.71
N ALA A 547 23.56 -21.64 -11.58
CA ALA A 547 24.61 -21.54 -10.57
C ALA A 547 24.84 -22.84 -9.78
N VAL A 548 23.82 -23.69 -9.64
CA VAL A 548 23.92 -25.00 -9.00
C VAL A 548 24.50 -26.02 -9.96
N GLY A 549 24.13 -25.94 -11.25
CA GLY A 549 24.54 -26.90 -12.27
C GLY A 549 25.89 -26.62 -12.94
N GLY A 550 26.47 -25.43 -12.79
CA GLY A 550 27.68 -25.00 -13.51
C GLY A 550 28.43 -23.82 -12.86
N ASP A 551 29.17 -23.08 -13.70
CA ASP A 551 30.00 -21.95 -13.28
C ASP A 551 29.27 -20.60 -13.38
N TYR A 552 27.93 -20.58 -13.50
CA TYR A 552 27.15 -19.35 -13.57
C TYR A 552 27.16 -18.63 -12.22
N GLU A 553 27.50 -17.35 -12.23
CA GLU A 553 27.45 -16.50 -11.01
C GLU A 553 26.04 -15.99 -10.75
N TYR A 554 25.45 -16.34 -9.59
CA TYR A 554 24.12 -15.87 -9.21
C TYR A 554 24.15 -14.38 -8.86
N PRO A 555 23.35 -13.52 -9.53
CA PRO A 555 23.45 -12.07 -9.40
C PRO A 555 22.71 -11.54 -8.17
N HIS A 556 23.21 -11.80 -6.96
CA HIS A 556 22.59 -11.44 -5.69
C HIS A 556 22.26 -9.95 -5.57
N GLU A 557 23.19 -9.05 -5.96
CA GLU A 557 23.01 -7.61 -5.86
C GLU A 557 21.91 -7.11 -6.80
N ALA A 558 21.85 -7.66 -8.01
CA ALA A 558 20.81 -7.31 -8.98
C ALA A 558 19.43 -7.71 -8.47
N PHE A 559 19.28 -8.92 -7.94
CA PHE A 559 18.01 -9.39 -7.38
C PHE A 559 17.59 -8.57 -6.15
N ASP A 560 18.52 -8.26 -5.22
CA ASP A 560 18.22 -7.41 -4.06
C ASP A 560 17.70 -6.05 -4.49
N ARG A 561 18.36 -5.41 -5.45
CA ARG A 561 17.94 -4.12 -5.99
C ARG A 561 16.62 -4.18 -6.75
N LEU A 562 16.46 -5.15 -7.66
CA LEU A 562 15.25 -5.29 -8.48
C LEU A 562 14.02 -5.60 -7.62
N TRP A 563 14.16 -6.49 -6.61
CA TRP A 563 13.11 -6.71 -5.64
C TRP A 563 12.72 -5.41 -4.93
N LYS A 564 13.66 -4.65 -4.36
CA LYS A 564 13.38 -3.39 -3.67
C LYS A 564 12.66 -2.38 -4.56
N VAL A 565 13.02 -2.30 -5.83
CA VAL A 565 12.35 -1.42 -6.81
C VAL A 565 10.90 -1.87 -7.05
N VAL A 566 10.65 -3.16 -7.28
CA VAL A 566 9.28 -3.67 -7.46
C VAL A 566 8.45 -3.50 -6.19
N LEU A 567 9.02 -3.81 -5.03
CA LEU A 567 8.36 -3.67 -3.73
C LEU A 567 7.98 -2.21 -3.42
N LEU A 568 8.81 -1.23 -3.79
CA LEU A 568 8.47 0.19 -3.67
C LEU A 568 7.22 0.53 -4.50
N HIS A 569 7.13 0.02 -5.73
CA HIS A 569 5.98 0.28 -6.61
C HIS A 569 4.71 -0.49 -6.23
N GLN A 570 4.77 -1.34 -5.21
CA GLN A 570 3.60 -1.96 -4.56
C GLN A 570 3.03 -1.11 -3.42
N PHE A 571 3.59 0.10 -3.20
CA PHE A 571 3.04 1.05 -2.25
C PHE A 571 1.54 1.25 -2.49
N HIS A 572 0.74 1.44 -1.40
CA HIS A 572 -0.72 1.34 -1.45
C HIS A 572 -1.43 2.47 -2.24
N ASP A 573 -0.72 3.48 -2.72
CA ASP A 573 -1.23 4.47 -3.67
C ASP A 573 -0.61 4.36 -5.08
N ILE A 574 0.48 3.58 -5.27
CA ILE A 574 1.05 3.35 -6.60
C ILE A 574 0.33 2.20 -7.30
N LEU A 575 0.43 0.98 -6.78
CA LEU A 575 -0.16 -0.21 -7.41
C LEU A 575 -1.70 -0.12 -7.52
N PRO A 576 -2.44 0.38 -6.53
CA PRO A 576 -3.88 0.61 -6.63
C PRO A 576 -4.30 1.58 -7.73
N GLY A 577 -3.43 2.48 -8.16
CA GLY A 577 -3.74 3.42 -9.23
C GLY A 577 -4.33 4.75 -8.75
N SER A 578 -4.06 5.14 -7.52
CA SER A 578 -4.64 6.31 -6.85
C SER A 578 -3.70 7.52 -6.75
N SER A 579 -2.56 7.46 -7.41
CA SER A 579 -1.58 8.56 -7.48
C SER A 579 -1.81 9.49 -8.67
N ILE A 580 -1.07 10.60 -8.68
CA ILE A 580 -1.04 11.57 -9.79
C ILE A 580 -0.39 10.97 -11.05
N ALA A 581 -0.64 11.59 -12.21
CA ALA A 581 -0.13 11.16 -13.52
C ALA A 581 1.40 10.98 -13.54
N TRP A 582 2.14 11.88 -12.90
CA TRP A 582 3.59 11.79 -12.80
C TRP A 582 4.07 10.46 -12.20
N VAL A 583 3.45 10.03 -11.10
CA VAL A 583 3.79 8.77 -10.41
C VAL A 583 3.57 7.56 -11.31
N HIS A 584 2.45 7.50 -12.02
CA HIS A 584 2.15 6.37 -12.90
C HIS A 584 3.05 6.32 -14.14
N ARG A 585 3.41 7.48 -14.69
CA ARG A 585 4.39 7.57 -15.77
C ARG A 585 5.77 7.05 -15.34
N GLU A 586 6.24 7.43 -14.14
CA GLU A 586 7.48 6.91 -13.56
C GLU A 586 7.39 5.40 -13.28
N ALA A 587 6.26 4.92 -12.76
CA ALA A 587 6.05 3.50 -12.50
C ALA A 587 6.09 2.65 -13.78
N GLU A 588 5.43 3.08 -14.85
CA GLU A 588 5.45 2.40 -16.14
C GLU A 588 6.87 2.32 -16.72
N ALA A 589 7.63 3.42 -16.67
CA ALA A 589 9.02 3.46 -17.11
C ALA A 589 9.91 2.54 -16.28
N THR A 590 9.71 2.52 -14.97
CA THR A 590 10.46 1.67 -14.05
C THR A 590 10.19 0.19 -14.29
N TYR A 591 8.92 -0.20 -14.44
CA TYR A 591 8.59 -1.59 -14.77
C TYR A 591 9.16 -2.05 -16.11
N ALA A 592 9.21 -1.16 -17.11
CA ALA A 592 9.87 -1.47 -18.38
C ALA A 592 11.37 -1.71 -18.21
N ALA A 593 12.06 -0.90 -17.42
CA ALA A 593 13.48 -1.08 -17.12
C ALA A 593 13.75 -2.36 -16.32
N VAL A 594 12.93 -2.65 -15.30
CA VAL A 594 13.00 -3.90 -14.51
C VAL A 594 12.82 -5.11 -15.42
N ALA A 595 11.82 -5.10 -16.31
CA ALA A 595 11.57 -6.19 -17.23
C ALA A 595 12.74 -6.41 -18.19
N ALA A 596 13.36 -5.35 -18.71
CA ALA A 596 14.51 -5.45 -19.59
C ALA A 596 15.71 -6.11 -18.89
N GLU A 597 16.00 -5.72 -17.66
CA GLU A 597 17.12 -6.30 -16.90
C GLU A 597 16.86 -7.75 -16.49
N LEU A 598 15.65 -8.08 -16.03
CA LEU A 598 15.28 -9.45 -15.65
C LEU A 598 15.30 -10.39 -16.87
N ASN A 599 14.86 -9.93 -18.04
CA ASN A 599 15.00 -10.70 -19.28
C ASN A 599 16.48 -10.97 -19.61
N ALA A 600 17.36 -9.97 -19.49
CA ALA A 600 18.78 -10.15 -19.73
C ALA A 600 19.42 -11.17 -18.77
N ILE A 601 19.05 -11.15 -17.48
CA ILE A 601 19.50 -12.16 -16.50
C ILE A 601 18.99 -13.54 -16.88
N THR A 602 17.70 -13.65 -17.24
CA THR A 602 17.08 -14.91 -17.65
C THR A 602 17.73 -15.46 -18.90
N ASP A 603 17.91 -14.64 -19.94
CA ASP A 603 18.53 -15.09 -21.20
C ASP A 603 19.98 -15.57 -20.99
N SER A 604 20.74 -14.89 -20.13
CA SER A 604 22.09 -15.30 -19.76
C SER A 604 22.11 -16.65 -19.02
N ALA A 605 21.20 -16.85 -18.08
CA ALA A 605 21.08 -18.11 -17.34
C ALA A 605 20.64 -19.25 -18.24
N LEU A 606 19.65 -19.01 -19.12
CA LEU A 606 19.18 -20.01 -20.06
C LEU A 606 20.25 -20.40 -21.10
N ALA A 607 21.03 -19.45 -21.60
CA ALA A 607 22.16 -19.72 -22.48
C ALA A 607 23.22 -20.62 -21.81
N SER A 608 23.53 -20.34 -20.52
CA SER A 608 24.42 -21.19 -19.73
C SER A 608 23.88 -22.62 -19.57
N LEU A 609 22.59 -22.77 -19.31
CA LEU A 609 21.91 -24.05 -19.12
C LEU A 609 21.77 -24.83 -20.40
N ALA A 610 21.48 -24.18 -21.53
CA ALA A 610 21.28 -24.80 -22.83
C ALA A 610 22.58 -25.38 -23.40
N GLY A 611 23.73 -24.78 -23.07
CA GLY A 611 25.02 -25.19 -23.58
C GLY A 611 25.14 -25.08 -25.11
N GLU A 612 26.19 -25.64 -25.68
CA GLU A 612 26.42 -25.62 -27.13
C GLU A 612 25.57 -26.69 -27.82
N GLY A 613 24.85 -26.34 -28.90
CA GLY A 613 24.01 -27.23 -29.69
C GLY A 613 23.05 -26.50 -30.60
N GLN A 614 22.31 -27.30 -31.40
CA GLN A 614 21.31 -26.79 -32.35
C GLN A 614 19.91 -27.34 -32.07
N ASN A 615 19.72 -28.07 -30.98
CA ASN A 615 18.39 -28.51 -30.57
C ASN A 615 17.53 -27.34 -30.16
N SER A 616 16.26 -27.37 -30.51
CA SER A 616 15.30 -26.41 -29.98
C SER A 616 14.89 -26.85 -28.58
N LEU A 617 15.33 -26.13 -27.57
CA LEU A 617 15.00 -26.36 -26.16
C LEU A 617 13.92 -25.41 -25.70
N VAL A 618 12.95 -25.93 -24.93
CA VAL A 618 11.83 -25.17 -24.38
C VAL A 618 11.90 -25.23 -22.87
N PHE A 619 11.92 -24.05 -22.22
CA PHE A 619 12.00 -23.87 -20.78
C PHE A 619 10.65 -23.46 -20.22
N ASN A 620 10.17 -24.17 -19.22
CA ASN A 620 8.89 -23.95 -18.52
C ASN A 620 9.12 -23.53 -17.07
N THR A 621 8.86 -22.27 -16.76
CA THR A 621 8.97 -21.73 -15.39
C THR A 621 7.75 -22.08 -14.53
N SER A 622 6.64 -22.51 -15.14
CA SER A 622 5.43 -22.92 -14.41
C SER A 622 5.74 -24.07 -13.44
N PRO A 623 5.13 -24.08 -12.24
CA PRO A 623 5.30 -25.17 -11.28
C PRO A 623 4.57 -26.46 -11.69
N ARG A 624 4.03 -26.50 -12.90
CA ARG A 624 3.32 -27.67 -13.48
C ARG A 624 3.85 -28.02 -14.85
N GLU A 625 3.83 -29.30 -15.14
CA GLU A 625 4.01 -29.79 -16.52
C GLU A 625 2.90 -29.22 -17.40
N ARG A 626 3.24 -28.91 -18.65
CA ARG A 626 2.28 -28.40 -19.63
C ARG A 626 2.59 -28.88 -21.05
N LEU A 627 1.54 -28.92 -21.87
CA LEU A 627 1.67 -29.04 -23.32
C LEU A 627 1.80 -27.61 -23.89
N GLU A 628 2.80 -27.40 -24.73
CA GLU A 628 3.05 -26.11 -25.38
C GLU A 628 3.27 -26.27 -26.87
N VAL A 629 2.80 -25.29 -27.64
CA VAL A 629 3.02 -25.25 -29.09
C VAL A 629 4.30 -24.49 -29.39
N VAL A 630 5.28 -25.15 -29.96
CA VAL A 630 6.56 -24.55 -30.32
C VAL A 630 6.93 -25.06 -31.72
N ASP A 631 7.23 -24.15 -32.66
CA ASP A 631 7.57 -24.48 -34.05
C ASP A 631 6.51 -25.39 -34.73
N ASP A 632 5.23 -25.12 -34.52
CA ASP A 632 4.08 -25.91 -34.98
C ASP A 632 4.06 -27.36 -34.46
N VAL A 633 4.75 -27.63 -33.34
CA VAL A 633 4.81 -28.92 -32.67
C VAL A 633 4.29 -28.79 -31.25
N VAL A 634 3.39 -29.67 -30.85
CA VAL A 634 2.97 -29.74 -29.44
C VAL A 634 3.98 -30.57 -28.66
N THR A 635 4.58 -29.94 -27.66
CA THR A 635 5.64 -30.53 -26.83
C THR A 635 5.23 -30.56 -25.36
N ALA A 636 5.45 -31.67 -24.67
CA ALA A 636 5.32 -31.76 -23.22
C ALA A 636 6.56 -31.18 -22.55
N VAL A 637 6.37 -30.20 -21.66
CA VAL A 637 7.48 -29.53 -20.97
C VAL A 637 7.30 -29.69 -19.46
N PRO A 638 8.28 -30.27 -18.74
CA PRO A 638 8.15 -30.58 -17.33
C PRO A 638 8.04 -29.29 -16.47
N ALA A 639 7.47 -29.43 -15.27
CA ALA A 639 7.37 -28.37 -14.29
C ALA A 639 8.75 -27.81 -13.92
N SER A 640 8.92 -26.48 -13.91
CA SER A 640 10.18 -25.80 -13.55
C SER A 640 11.42 -26.41 -14.24
N GLY A 641 11.26 -26.86 -15.49
CA GLY A 641 12.25 -27.63 -16.24
C GLY A 641 12.26 -27.32 -17.72
N ALA A 642 13.01 -28.10 -18.49
CA ALA A 642 13.13 -27.91 -19.90
C ALA A 642 12.91 -29.25 -20.68
N ALA A 643 12.54 -29.11 -21.93
CA ALA A 643 12.47 -30.26 -22.89
C ALA A 643 13.02 -29.88 -24.25
N GLN A 644 13.51 -30.85 -24.99
CA GLN A 644 13.73 -30.68 -26.41
C GLN A 644 12.38 -30.73 -27.13
N VAL A 645 12.16 -29.88 -28.12
CA VAL A 645 10.96 -29.91 -28.95
C VAL A 645 10.79 -31.32 -29.55
N SER A 646 9.69 -31.98 -29.18
CA SER A 646 9.35 -33.33 -29.58
C SER A 646 7.85 -33.49 -29.70
N GLY A 647 7.36 -34.01 -30.83
CA GLY A 647 5.92 -34.06 -31.09
C GLY A 647 5.16 -35.01 -30.15
N VAL A 648 4.10 -34.48 -29.56
CA VAL A 648 3.04 -35.26 -28.94
C VAL A 648 1.88 -35.35 -29.92
N ASP A 649 1.33 -36.57 -30.07
CA ASP A 649 0.19 -36.80 -30.98
C ASP A 649 -1.08 -36.22 -30.35
N VAL A 650 -1.62 -35.18 -30.96
CA VAL A 650 -2.82 -34.47 -30.53
C VAL A 650 -3.74 -34.13 -31.70
N THR A 651 -5.02 -34.06 -31.46
CA THR A 651 -5.98 -33.58 -32.46
C THR A 651 -5.73 -32.14 -32.81
N GLN A 652 -5.53 -31.85 -34.10
CA GLN A 652 -5.38 -30.45 -34.57
C GLN A 652 -6.69 -29.67 -34.43
N VAL A 653 -6.59 -28.35 -34.45
CA VAL A 653 -7.75 -27.47 -34.36
C VAL A 653 -8.39 -27.32 -35.74
N GLU A 654 -9.64 -27.75 -35.85
CA GLU A 654 -10.50 -27.43 -37.01
C GLU A 654 -11.01 -26.00 -36.88
N VAL A 655 -10.77 -25.20 -37.90
CA VAL A 655 -11.14 -23.74 -37.87
C VAL A 655 -12.04 -23.43 -39.06
N THR A 656 -13.16 -22.81 -38.77
CA THR A 656 -14.00 -22.15 -39.76
C THR A 656 -14.12 -20.64 -39.47
N ALA A 657 -14.87 -19.90 -40.30
CA ALA A 657 -15.09 -18.49 -40.04
C ALA A 657 -15.84 -18.23 -38.71
N ARG A 658 -16.47 -19.24 -38.10
CA ARG A 658 -17.32 -19.10 -36.91
C ARG A 658 -17.13 -20.24 -35.90
N SER A 659 -16.08 -21.06 -36.03
CA SER A 659 -15.87 -22.13 -35.08
C SER A 659 -14.38 -22.47 -34.91
N LEU A 660 -14.05 -22.92 -33.71
CA LEU A 660 -12.79 -23.54 -33.34
C LEU A 660 -13.13 -24.87 -32.64
N ASP A 661 -12.49 -25.98 -33.05
CA ASP A 661 -12.73 -27.30 -32.48
C ASP A 661 -11.41 -28.11 -32.47
N ASN A 662 -10.92 -28.51 -31.29
CA ASN A 662 -9.75 -29.33 -31.13
C ASN A 662 -10.06 -30.73 -30.58
N GLY A 663 -11.33 -31.14 -30.58
CA GLY A 663 -11.82 -32.39 -30.00
C GLY A 663 -11.98 -32.39 -28.48
N LEU A 664 -11.41 -31.45 -27.74
CA LEU A 664 -11.57 -31.26 -26.29
C LEU A 664 -12.52 -30.13 -25.96
N VAL A 665 -12.46 -29.07 -26.70
CA VAL A 665 -13.36 -27.91 -26.61
C VAL A 665 -13.78 -27.47 -28.00
N ARG A 666 -15.06 -27.18 -28.14
CA ARG A 666 -15.65 -26.58 -29.35
C ARG A 666 -16.23 -25.23 -29.02
N VAL A 667 -15.81 -24.23 -29.78
CA VAL A 667 -16.23 -22.84 -29.65
C VAL A 667 -17.02 -22.43 -30.90
N LEU A 668 -18.20 -21.81 -30.72
CA LEU A 668 -18.98 -21.24 -31.80
C LEU A 668 -19.14 -19.73 -31.60
N LEU A 669 -18.98 -18.97 -32.69
CA LEU A 669 -19.20 -17.54 -32.74
C LEU A 669 -20.41 -17.20 -33.63
N ASP A 670 -21.14 -16.17 -33.25
CA ASP A 670 -22.16 -15.59 -34.12
C ASP A 670 -21.55 -14.64 -35.18
N ASP A 671 -22.44 -14.01 -35.98
CA ASP A 671 -22.01 -13.05 -37.00
C ASP A 671 -21.42 -11.74 -36.42
N ASN A 672 -21.59 -11.52 -35.14
CA ASN A 672 -21.05 -10.40 -34.38
C ASN A 672 -19.76 -10.78 -33.60
N GLY A 673 -19.29 -12.02 -33.74
CA GLY A 673 -18.09 -12.50 -33.08
C GLY A 673 -18.22 -12.72 -31.55
N LEU A 674 -19.45 -12.87 -31.03
CA LEU A 674 -19.72 -13.26 -29.66
C LEU A 674 -19.66 -14.79 -29.53
N LEU A 675 -19.17 -15.31 -28.41
CA LEU A 675 -19.21 -16.73 -28.13
C LEU A 675 -20.66 -17.15 -27.84
N THR A 676 -21.27 -17.91 -28.73
CA THR A 676 -22.66 -18.38 -28.57
C THR A 676 -22.74 -19.77 -27.97
N SER A 677 -21.69 -20.55 -28.10
CA SER A 677 -21.56 -21.86 -27.49
C SER A 677 -20.10 -22.20 -27.22
N VAL A 678 -19.84 -22.78 -26.08
CA VAL A 678 -18.57 -23.42 -25.72
C VAL A 678 -18.91 -24.78 -25.14
N VAL A 679 -18.57 -25.84 -25.83
CA VAL A 679 -18.85 -27.22 -25.41
C VAL A 679 -17.55 -27.92 -25.06
N ALA A 680 -17.48 -28.46 -23.85
CA ALA A 680 -16.38 -29.30 -23.40
C ALA A 680 -16.94 -30.57 -22.74
N ASN A 681 -16.37 -31.74 -23.02
CA ASN A 681 -16.87 -33.02 -22.53
C ASN A 681 -18.38 -33.24 -22.78
N GLY A 682 -18.91 -32.74 -23.91
CA GLY A 682 -20.31 -32.85 -24.28
C GLY A 682 -21.29 -31.98 -23.50
N ARG A 683 -20.80 -31.06 -22.61
CA ARG A 683 -21.60 -30.08 -21.84
C ARG A 683 -21.42 -28.67 -22.39
N GLU A 684 -22.54 -27.95 -22.57
CA GLU A 684 -22.54 -26.52 -22.84
C GLU A 684 -22.07 -25.75 -21.59
N VAL A 685 -21.16 -24.83 -21.77
CA VAL A 685 -20.58 -24.00 -20.70
C VAL A 685 -21.36 -22.70 -20.49
N LEU A 686 -21.87 -22.14 -21.59
CA LEU A 686 -22.45 -20.81 -21.58
C LEU A 686 -23.98 -20.85 -21.39
N ALA A 687 -24.47 -19.94 -20.58
CA ALA A 687 -25.91 -19.66 -20.40
C ALA A 687 -26.41 -18.50 -21.26
N GLY A 688 -25.54 -17.89 -22.03
CA GLY A 688 -25.79 -16.75 -22.90
C GLY A 688 -24.51 -16.33 -23.61
N PRO A 689 -24.50 -15.23 -24.37
CA PRO A 689 -23.32 -14.79 -25.10
C PRO A 689 -22.11 -14.58 -24.16
N GLY A 690 -21.04 -15.34 -24.38
CA GLY A 690 -19.79 -15.23 -23.66
C GLY A 690 -18.83 -14.26 -24.33
N ASN A 691 -17.82 -13.82 -23.58
CA ASN A 691 -16.90 -12.75 -24.00
C ASN A 691 -17.63 -11.47 -24.45
N LEU A 692 -18.77 -11.20 -23.79
CA LEU A 692 -19.57 -10.02 -24.07
C LEU A 692 -18.92 -8.82 -23.38
N LEU A 693 -18.41 -7.89 -24.19
CA LEU A 693 -17.84 -6.64 -23.68
C LEU A 693 -18.94 -5.69 -23.25
N GLN A 694 -18.91 -5.28 -21.98
CA GLN A 694 -19.90 -4.39 -21.36
C GLN A 694 -19.24 -3.08 -20.94
N LEU A 695 -19.76 -1.97 -21.45
CA LEU A 695 -19.30 -0.62 -21.14
C LEU A 695 -20.24 0.00 -20.12
N HIS A 696 -19.78 0.19 -18.90
CA HIS A 696 -20.54 0.78 -17.80
C HIS A 696 -20.16 2.24 -17.60
N PRO A 697 -21.11 3.17 -17.36
CA PRO A 697 -20.82 4.47 -16.79
C PRO A 697 -20.21 4.29 -15.39
N ASP A 698 -19.17 5.02 -15.10
CA ASP A 698 -18.44 4.94 -13.84
C ASP A 698 -18.12 6.34 -13.34
N LEU A 699 -18.95 6.82 -12.43
CA LEU A 699 -18.84 8.13 -11.80
C LEU A 699 -19.22 7.97 -10.33
N PRO A 700 -18.27 7.59 -9.47
CA PRO A 700 -18.53 7.46 -8.03
C PRO A 700 -18.82 8.83 -7.41
N ASN A 701 -19.53 8.84 -6.29
CA ASN A 701 -19.86 10.08 -5.57
C ASN A 701 -18.63 10.82 -5.06
N PHE A 702 -17.59 10.07 -4.71
CA PHE A 702 -16.33 10.60 -4.18
C PHE A 702 -15.20 9.59 -4.46
N TRP A 703 -13.93 9.99 -4.34
CA TRP A 703 -12.77 9.12 -4.50
C TRP A 703 -12.67 8.48 -5.90
N ASP A 704 -12.60 9.29 -6.94
CA ASP A 704 -12.73 8.87 -8.36
C ASP A 704 -11.80 7.69 -8.73
N ALA A 705 -10.48 7.82 -8.60
CA ALA A 705 -9.56 6.71 -8.92
C ALA A 705 -9.63 5.54 -7.93
N TRP A 706 -10.08 5.81 -6.70
CA TRP A 706 -10.08 4.82 -5.61
C TRP A 706 -11.32 3.95 -5.58
N ASP A 707 -12.51 4.51 -5.84
CA ASP A 707 -13.77 3.78 -5.59
C ASP A 707 -14.64 3.57 -6.81
N ILE A 708 -15.50 2.58 -6.71
CA ILE A 708 -16.62 2.28 -7.60
C ILE A 708 -17.87 2.18 -6.74
N ASP A 709 -18.89 2.95 -7.07
CA ASP A 709 -20.19 2.86 -6.41
C ASP A 709 -21.09 1.80 -7.03
N ALA A 710 -21.84 1.05 -6.23
CA ALA A 710 -22.68 -0.06 -6.67
C ALA A 710 -23.69 0.29 -7.78
N HIS A 711 -24.02 1.58 -7.91
CA HIS A 711 -24.97 2.04 -8.93
C HIS A 711 -24.45 1.91 -10.38
N TYR A 712 -23.14 1.75 -10.62
CA TYR A 712 -22.57 1.54 -11.94
C TYR A 712 -23.19 0.31 -12.64
N LYS A 713 -23.59 -0.71 -11.89
CA LYS A 713 -24.21 -1.95 -12.39
C LYS A 713 -25.60 -1.76 -12.99
N ARG A 714 -26.26 -0.63 -12.72
CA ARG A 714 -27.65 -0.38 -13.16
C ARG A 714 -27.75 -0.09 -14.64
N ARG A 715 -26.64 0.29 -15.28
CA ARG A 715 -26.60 0.65 -16.70
C ARG A 715 -25.31 0.15 -17.33
N HIS A 716 -25.40 -0.40 -18.51
CA HIS A 716 -24.26 -0.71 -19.38
C HIS A 716 -24.70 -0.69 -20.82
N THR A 717 -23.73 -0.66 -21.71
CA THR A 717 -23.92 -0.86 -23.14
C THR A 717 -23.18 -2.11 -23.53
N ASP A 718 -23.87 -3.08 -24.12
CA ASP A 718 -23.25 -4.27 -24.69
C ASP A 718 -22.61 -3.91 -26.02
N LEU A 719 -21.33 -4.19 -26.19
CA LEU A 719 -20.58 -3.97 -27.42
C LEU A 719 -20.72 -5.21 -28.32
N THR A 720 -21.84 -5.31 -29.05
CA THR A 720 -22.19 -6.48 -29.86
C THR A 720 -21.62 -6.42 -31.26
N ASP A 721 -21.59 -5.25 -31.89
CA ASP A 721 -21.27 -5.10 -33.30
C ASP A 721 -19.75 -5.33 -33.55
N ALA A 722 -19.41 -6.17 -34.53
CA ALA A 722 -18.04 -6.37 -35.00
C ALA A 722 -17.81 -5.65 -36.34
N ASP A 723 -16.68 -4.97 -36.44
CA ASP A 723 -16.22 -4.36 -37.69
C ASP A 723 -15.71 -5.44 -38.66
N SER A 724 -15.03 -6.47 -38.14
CA SER A 724 -14.53 -7.58 -38.92
C SER A 724 -14.33 -8.83 -38.08
N ILE A 725 -14.42 -9.98 -38.71
CA ILE A 725 -14.10 -11.30 -38.15
C ILE A 725 -13.23 -12.04 -39.16
N THR A 726 -12.04 -12.44 -38.78
CA THR A 726 -11.03 -12.98 -39.67
C THR A 726 -10.38 -14.24 -39.07
N VAL A 727 -10.28 -15.32 -39.82
CA VAL A 727 -9.49 -16.47 -39.43
C VAL A 727 -8.00 -16.15 -39.59
N LEU A 728 -7.24 -16.24 -38.49
CA LEU A 728 -5.79 -15.97 -38.50
C LEU A 728 -4.95 -17.22 -38.64
N ARG A 729 -5.31 -18.30 -37.94
CA ARG A 729 -4.51 -19.55 -37.89
C ARG A 729 -5.41 -20.80 -37.88
N SER A 730 -4.85 -21.88 -38.38
CA SER A 730 -5.41 -23.23 -38.31
C SER A 730 -4.26 -24.25 -38.17
N GLY A 731 -4.51 -25.41 -37.59
CA GLY A 731 -3.51 -26.45 -37.34
C GLY A 731 -3.37 -26.75 -35.85
N VAL A 732 -2.15 -26.71 -35.31
CA VAL A 732 -1.94 -26.91 -33.84
C VAL A 732 -2.47 -25.76 -32.98
N GLU A 733 -2.60 -24.60 -33.58
CA GLU A 733 -3.32 -23.44 -33.00
C GLU A 733 -4.41 -23.00 -33.97
N GLY A 734 -5.62 -22.81 -33.47
CA GLY A 734 -6.71 -22.18 -34.19
C GLY A 734 -6.99 -20.80 -33.60
N ALA A 735 -7.12 -19.79 -34.46
CA ALA A 735 -7.37 -18.41 -33.99
C ALA A 735 -8.29 -17.64 -34.93
N ILE A 736 -9.22 -16.89 -34.32
CA ILE A 736 -10.16 -15.97 -34.99
C ILE A 736 -9.97 -14.58 -34.37
N GLU A 737 -9.72 -13.60 -35.23
CA GLU A 737 -9.68 -12.17 -34.84
C GLU A 737 -11.06 -11.55 -34.95
N VAL A 738 -11.45 -10.79 -33.94
CA VAL A 738 -12.66 -9.97 -33.90
C VAL A 738 -12.28 -8.53 -33.59
N VAL A 739 -12.66 -7.61 -34.44
CA VAL A 739 -12.41 -6.17 -34.28
C VAL A 739 -13.70 -5.45 -34.00
N ARG A 740 -13.71 -4.52 -33.04
CA ARG A 740 -14.84 -3.69 -32.63
C ARG A 740 -14.40 -2.25 -32.46
N SER A 741 -15.25 -1.31 -32.93
CA SER A 741 -15.08 0.13 -32.65
C SER A 741 -16.30 0.66 -31.89
N PHE A 742 -16.07 1.52 -30.94
CA PHE A 742 -17.12 2.20 -30.16
C PHE A 742 -16.60 3.53 -29.64
N GLY A 743 -17.46 4.56 -29.61
CA GLY A 743 -17.04 5.90 -29.23
C GLY A 743 -15.82 6.36 -30.04
N SER A 744 -14.72 6.66 -29.35
CA SER A 744 -13.42 6.97 -29.94
C SER A 744 -12.42 5.82 -29.79
N SER A 745 -12.85 4.67 -29.30
CA SER A 745 -12.02 3.53 -28.91
C SER A 745 -12.15 2.37 -29.90
N ARG A 746 -11.11 1.50 -29.90
CA ARG A 746 -11.07 0.29 -30.73
C ARG A 746 -10.54 -0.88 -29.92
N ILE A 747 -11.12 -2.06 -30.14
CA ILE A 747 -10.67 -3.31 -29.51
C ILE A 747 -10.42 -4.36 -30.61
N THR A 748 -9.27 -5.02 -30.53
CA THR A 748 -8.95 -6.18 -31.34
C THR A 748 -8.77 -7.39 -30.41
N GLN A 749 -9.58 -8.42 -30.63
CA GLN A 749 -9.54 -9.65 -29.85
C GLN A 749 -9.13 -10.82 -30.74
N VAL A 750 -8.14 -11.59 -30.28
CA VAL A 750 -7.78 -12.87 -30.91
C VAL A 750 -8.28 -13.98 -29.99
N ILE A 751 -9.32 -14.66 -30.42
CA ILE A 751 -9.93 -15.80 -29.75
C ILE A 751 -9.21 -17.05 -30.25
N GLY A 752 -8.55 -17.78 -29.37
CA GLY A 752 -7.68 -18.88 -29.71
C GLY A 752 -7.95 -20.17 -28.94
N VAL A 753 -7.71 -21.30 -29.59
CA VAL A 753 -7.71 -22.64 -28.99
C VAL A 753 -6.45 -23.36 -29.45
N ARG A 754 -5.81 -24.14 -28.59
CA ARG A 754 -4.63 -24.95 -28.90
C ARG A 754 -4.96 -26.43 -28.92
N ALA A 755 -4.26 -27.19 -29.75
CA ALA A 755 -4.31 -28.65 -29.74
C ALA A 755 -3.88 -29.16 -28.34
N GLY A 756 -4.63 -30.13 -27.81
CA GLY A 756 -4.39 -30.70 -26.49
C GLY A 756 -4.82 -29.87 -25.27
N SER A 757 -5.44 -28.67 -25.45
CA SER A 757 -5.89 -27.78 -24.36
C SER A 757 -7.40 -27.59 -24.37
N ARG A 758 -8.02 -27.51 -23.19
CA ARG A 758 -9.44 -27.10 -23.02
C ARG A 758 -9.58 -25.57 -22.91
N ARG A 759 -8.48 -24.83 -22.77
CA ARG A 759 -8.48 -23.40 -22.54
C ARG A 759 -8.82 -22.62 -23.80
N VAL A 760 -9.72 -21.67 -23.69
CA VAL A 760 -10.09 -20.72 -24.74
C VAL A 760 -9.46 -19.37 -24.39
N ASP A 761 -8.39 -19.01 -25.07
CA ASP A 761 -7.65 -17.77 -24.85
C ASP A 761 -8.29 -16.61 -25.61
N VAL A 762 -8.31 -15.42 -24.99
CA VAL A 762 -8.78 -14.18 -25.60
C VAL A 762 -7.70 -13.11 -25.39
N ARG A 763 -6.78 -13.00 -26.36
CA ARG A 763 -5.80 -11.92 -26.36
C ARG A 763 -6.47 -10.65 -26.86
N THR A 764 -6.43 -9.61 -26.05
CA THR A 764 -7.18 -8.37 -26.26
C THR A 764 -6.23 -7.18 -26.33
N GLU A 765 -6.30 -6.44 -27.42
CA GLU A 765 -5.66 -5.13 -27.58
C GLU A 765 -6.74 -4.05 -27.56
N ILE A 766 -6.59 -3.06 -26.68
CA ILE A 766 -7.54 -1.96 -26.51
C ILE A 766 -6.80 -0.66 -26.81
N ASP A 767 -7.33 0.13 -27.75
CA ASP A 767 -6.95 1.53 -27.93
C ASP A 767 -8.07 2.37 -27.31
N TRP A 768 -7.84 2.78 -26.03
CA TRP A 768 -8.85 3.32 -25.14
C TRP A 768 -8.88 4.83 -25.14
N HIS A 769 -10.04 5.43 -25.43
CA HIS A 769 -10.25 6.89 -25.48
C HIS A 769 -11.57 7.30 -24.79
N GLU A 770 -12.07 6.50 -23.87
CA GLU A 770 -13.25 6.80 -23.07
C GLU A 770 -12.82 7.38 -21.69
N SER A 771 -13.71 8.14 -21.06
CA SER A 771 -13.54 8.67 -19.71
C SER A 771 -14.75 8.35 -18.85
N GLU A 772 -14.55 8.19 -17.54
CA GLU A 772 -15.62 7.91 -16.57
C GLU A 772 -16.44 6.66 -16.97
N LYS A 773 -15.71 5.64 -17.45
CA LYS A 773 -16.29 4.35 -17.86
C LYS A 773 -15.38 3.21 -17.45
N ILE A 774 -16.01 2.07 -17.19
CA ILE A 774 -15.31 0.80 -16.97
C ILE A 774 -15.74 -0.21 -18.03
N LEU A 775 -14.78 -0.89 -18.62
CA LEU A 775 -14.99 -1.97 -19.58
C LEU A 775 -14.84 -3.31 -18.89
N LYS A 776 -15.84 -4.18 -19.05
CA LYS A 776 -15.81 -5.54 -18.50
C LYS A 776 -16.08 -6.58 -19.59
N ALA A 777 -15.41 -7.75 -19.47
CA ALA A 777 -15.72 -8.94 -20.26
C ALA A 777 -16.62 -9.87 -19.44
N ALA A 778 -17.81 -10.17 -19.94
CA ALA A 778 -18.81 -10.97 -19.26
C ALA A 778 -18.87 -12.40 -19.80
N PHE A 779 -18.92 -13.37 -18.87
CA PHE A 779 -19.10 -14.79 -19.13
C PHE A 779 -20.30 -15.31 -18.33
N PRO A 780 -21.50 -15.37 -18.91
CA PRO A 780 -22.64 -16.04 -18.30
C PRO A 780 -22.45 -17.55 -18.41
N ILE A 781 -22.20 -18.21 -17.28
CA ILE A 781 -21.83 -19.63 -17.18
C ILE A 781 -23.03 -20.43 -16.68
N ASP A 782 -23.32 -21.56 -17.33
CA ASP A 782 -24.39 -22.50 -16.93
C ASP A 782 -23.98 -23.35 -15.73
N VAL A 783 -23.76 -22.66 -14.63
CA VAL A 783 -23.40 -23.22 -13.31
C VAL A 783 -24.21 -22.51 -12.24
N HIS A 784 -24.85 -23.27 -11.37
CA HIS A 784 -25.49 -22.73 -10.17
C HIS A 784 -24.51 -22.71 -9.00
N ALA A 785 -23.69 -21.68 -8.92
CA ALA A 785 -22.73 -21.54 -7.83
C ALA A 785 -23.32 -20.70 -6.67
N ASP A 786 -23.27 -21.22 -5.46
CA ASP A 786 -23.61 -20.48 -4.22
C ASP A 786 -22.44 -19.56 -3.78
N ARG A 787 -21.24 -19.84 -4.25
CA ARG A 787 -20.02 -19.09 -4.01
C ARG A 787 -19.10 -19.14 -5.23
N SER A 788 -18.25 -18.14 -5.34
CA SER A 788 -17.09 -18.15 -6.22
C SER A 788 -15.85 -18.46 -5.42
N THR A 789 -14.85 -19.03 -6.07
CA THR A 789 -13.51 -19.21 -5.52
C THR A 789 -12.56 -18.28 -6.28
N ALA A 790 -11.86 -17.41 -5.56
CA ALA A 790 -10.94 -16.45 -6.14
C ALA A 790 -9.52 -16.71 -5.62
N GLU A 791 -8.55 -16.75 -6.51
CA GLU A 791 -7.16 -16.87 -6.11
C GLU A 791 -6.70 -15.63 -5.35
N ILE A 792 -5.99 -15.85 -4.26
CA ILE A 792 -5.26 -14.86 -3.49
C ILE A 792 -3.82 -15.36 -3.28
N GLN A 793 -3.06 -14.68 -2.46
CA GLN A 793 -1.69 -15.05 -2.09
C GLN A 793 -1.66 -16.45 -1.45
N PHE A 794 -0.84 -17.34 -1.99
CA PHE A 794 -0.63 -18.70 -1.44
C PHE A 794 -1.91 -19.52 -1.23
N GLY A 795 -2.95 -19.27 -2.02
CA GLY A 795 -4.19 -20.02 -1.91
C GLY A 795 -5.38 -19.33 -2.55
N HIS A 796 -6.55 -19.57 -1.99
CA HIS A 796 -7.78 -18.99 -2.51
C HIS A 796 -8.80 -18.73 -1.39
N VAL A 797 -9.77 -17.89 -1.67
CA VAL A 797 -10.92 -17.62 -0.78
C VAL A 797 -12.22 -17.91 -1.49
N HIS A 798 -13.22 -18.30 -0.71
CA HIS A 798 -14.60 -18.42 -1.16
C HIS A 798 -15.37 -17.14 -0.82
N ARG A 799 -16.10 -16.61 -1.79
CA ARG A 799 -16.99 -15.46 -1.58
C ARG A 799 -18.40 -15.81 -2.07
N PRO A 800 -19.45 -15.50 -1.29
CA PRO A 800 -20.82 -15.81 -1.68
C PRO A 800 -21.21 -15.06 -2.96
N THR A 801 -22.04 -15.69 -3.79
CA THR A 801 -22.63 -15.07 -4.98
C THR A 801 -24.01 -14.48 -4.71
N HIS A 802 -24.49 -14.60 -3.48
CA HIS A 802 -25.73 -14.00 -2.98
C HIS A 802 -25.43 -12.74 -2.13
N THR A 803 -26.46 -11.98 -1.83
CA THR A 803 -26.39 -10.73 -1.06
C THR A 803 -27.27 -10.80 0.19
N ASN A 804 -27.17 -11.89 0.94
CA ASN A 804 -28.06 -12.15 2.08
C ASN A 804 -27.84 -11.18 3.24
N THR A 805 -26.59 -10.76 3.43
CA THR A 805 -26.21 -9.82 4.48
C THR A 805 -25.68 -8.52 3.89
N SER A 806 -25.60 -7.46 4.70
CA SER A 806 -24.96 -6.20 4.31
C SER A 806 -23.48 -6.40 3.95
N TRP A 807 -22.80 -7.34 4.60
CA TRP A 807 -21.42 -7.71 4.30
C TRP A 807 -21.28 -8.34 2.92
N ASP A 808 -22.21 -9.24 2.53
CA ASP A 808 -22.22 -9.85 1.21
C ASP A 808 -22.53 -8.81 0.13
N ALA A 809 -23.52 -7.96 0.39
CA ALA A 809 -23.94 -6.91 -0.56
C ALA A 809 -22.84 -5.85 -0.79
N ALA A 810 -22.03 -5.57 0.22
CA ALA A 810 -20.93 -4.61 0.13
C ALA A 810 -19.76 -5.10 -0.76
N ARG A 811 -19.61 -6.43 -0.93
CA ARG A 811 -18.56 -7.06 -1.77
C ARG A 811 -18.98 -7.20 -3.23
N PHE A 812 -19.54 -6.14 -3.82
CA PHE A 812 -20.00 -6.17 -5.19
C PHE A 812 -18.90 -6.06 -6.26
N GLU A 813 -17.72 -5.68 -5.88
CA GLU A 813 -16.44 -5.79 -6.61
C GLU A 813 -15.46 -6.54 -5.73
N ILE A 814 -14.70 -7.47 -6.33
CA ILE A 814 -13.70 -8.26 -5.65
C ILE A 814 -12.40 -8.26 -6.43
N TYR A 815 -11.30 -8.50 -5.74
CA TYR A 815 -10.03 -8.81 -6.41
C TYR A 815 -9.82 -10.32 -6.51
N ALA A 816 -9.16 -10.74 -7.56
CA ALA A 816 -8.56 -12.06 -7.71
C ALA A 816 -7.25 -11.90 -8.47
N HIS A 817 -6.32 -12.83 -8.26
CA HIS A 817 -5.04 -12.80 -8.96
C HIS A 817 -5.17 -13.39 -10.37
N ARG A 818 -4.73 -14.63 -10.56
CA ARG A 818 -4.67 -15.24 -11.90
C ARG A 818 -5.98 -15.88 -12.35
N TRP A 819 -6.89 -16.21 -11.40
CA TRP A 819 -8.13 -16.91 -11.75
C TRP A 819 -9.27 -16.68 -10.75
N VAL A 820 -10.48 -16.84 -11.29
CA VAL A 820 -11.73 -17.02 -10.55
C VAL A 820 -12.38 -18.31 -11.02
N HIS A 821 -12.92 -19.12 -10.11
CA HIS A 821 -13.58 -20.38 -10.39
C HIS A 821 -15.00 -20.38 -9.82
N VAL A 822 -15.96 -20.88 -10.59
CA VAL A 822 -17.34 -21.13 -10.18
C VAL A 822 -17.70 -22.58 -10.44
N ALA A 823 -18.34 -23.23 -9.49
CA ALA A 823 -18.58 -24.67 -9.56
C ALA A 823 -19.90 -25.08 -8.91
N GLU A 824 -20.40 -26.21 -9.38
CA GLU A 824 -21.39 -27.08 -8.73
C GLU A 824 -20.79 -28.48 -8.55
N PRO A 825 -21.38 -29.40 -7.75
CA PRO A 825 -20.79 -30.70 -7.53
C PRO A 825 -20.49 -31.44 -8.83
N GLY A 826 -19.19 -31.75 -9.04
CA GLY A 826 -18.72 -32.53 -10.20
C GLY A 826 -18.45 -31.70 -11.46
N TYR A 827 -18.62 -30.37 -11.46
CA TYR A 827 -18.33 -29.54 -12.60
C TYR A 827 -17.96 -28.11 -12.20
N GLY A 828 -16.95 -27.55 -12.83
CA GLY A 828 -16.51 -26.18 -12.59
C GLY A 828 -15.98 -25.50 -13.84
N VAL A 829 -15.94 -24.17 -13.81
CA VAL A 829 -15.43 -23.34 -14.88
C VAL A 829 -14.55 -22.25 -14.28
N ALA A 830 -13.37 -22.04 -14.83
CA ALA A 830 -12.50 -20.94 -14.43
C ALA A 830 -12.41 -19.84 -15.49
N VAL A 831 -12.30 -18.60 -15.03
CA VAL A 831 -11.89 -17.44 -15.82
C VAL A 831 -10.52 -17.02 -15.36
N LEU A 832 -9.56 -16.98 -16.29
CA LEU A 832 -8.14 -16.71 -16.01
C LEU A 832 -7.76 -15.34 -16.57
N ASN A 833 -6.67 -14.73 -16.06
CA ASN A 833 -6.12 -13.49 -16.61
C ASN A 833 -4.62 -13.37 -16.37
N ASP A 834 -3.94 -12.48 -17.13
CA ASP A 834 -2.50 -12.23 -17.05
C ASP A 834 -2.11 -10.89 -16.39
N SER A 835 -3.08 -10.01 -16.09
CA SER A 835 -2.71 -8.63 -15.70
C SER A 835 -3.75 -7.85 -14.90
N THR A 836 -4.99 -8.32 -14.84
CA THR A 836 -6.09 -7.62 -14.16
C THR A 836 -6.43 -8.27 -12.83
N TYR A 837 -7.12 -7.53 -11.94
CA TYR A 837 -7.50 -8.03 -10.61
C TYR A 837 -8.99 -7.87 -10.32
N GLY A 838 -9.66 -6.85 -10.90
CA GLY A 838 -11.04 -6.53 -10.59
C GLY A 838 -12.04 -7.50 -11.24
N HIS A 839 -12.97 -8.00 -10.43
CA HIS A 839 -14.03 -8.89 -10.89
C HIS A 839 -15.35 -8.54 -10.21
N ASP A 840 -16.46 -8.84 -10.86
CA ASP A 840 -17.75 -9.00 -10.21
C ASP A 840 -18.40 -10.32 -10.61
N ILE A 841 -19.06 -10.95 -9.64
CA ILE A 841 -19.71 -12.23 -9.84
C ILE A 841 -21.15 -12.11 -9.35
N SER A 842 -22.10 -12.49 -10.22
CA SER A 842 -23.52 -12.37 -9.91
C SER A 842 -24.28 -13.60 -10.38
N ARG A 843 -25.35 -13.97 -9.62
CA ARG A 843 -26.31 -14.99 -10.03
C ARG A 843 -27.48 -14.35 -10.73
N THR A 844 -27.97 -15.03 -11.76
CA THR A 844 -29.18 -14.65 -12.46
C THR A 844 -30.14 -15.87 -12.47
N THR A 845 -31.38 -15.65 -12.06
CA THR A 845 -32.40 -16.68 -12.13
C THR A 845 -33.39 -16.32 -13.25
N SER A 846 -33.55 -17.23 -14.20
CA SER A 846 -34.50 -17.08 -15.30
C SER A 846 -35.95 -17.11 -14.82
N ALA A 847 -36.88 -16.70 -15.64
CA ALA A 847 -38.33 -16.82 -15.39
C ALA A 847 -38.77 -18.28 -15.21
N THR A 848 -38.04 -19.25 -15.74
CA THR A 848 -38.26 -20.69 -15.57
C THR A 848 -37.63 -21.30 -14.30
N GLY A 849 -36.92 -20.49 -13.51
CA GLY A 849 -36.28 -20.93 -12.26
C GLY A 849 -34.86 -21.47 -12.42
N THR A 850 -34.30 -21.47 -13.65
CA THR A 850 -32.89 -21.86 -13.86
C THR A 850 -31.95 -20.74 -13.35
N THR A 851 -31.03 -21.09 -12.49
CA THR A 851 -30.04 -20.17 -11.95
C THR A 851 -28.68 -20.39 -12.61
N THR A 852 -28.07 -19.33 -13.09
CA THR A 852 -26.75 -19.32 -13.72
C THR A 852 -25.84 -18.28 -13.03
N THR A 853 -24.54 -18.39 -13.24
CA THR A 853 -23.55 -17.49 -12.64
C THR A 853 -22.81 -16.74 -13.72
N THR A 854 -22.81 -15.41 -13.64
CA THR A 854 -22.02 -14.56 -14.55
C THR A 854 -20.76 -14.08 -13.84
N VAL A 855 -19.62 -14.37 -14.44
CA VAL A 855 -18.32 -13.81 -14.06
C VAL A 855 -18.00 -12.65 -15.00
N ARG A 856 -17.68 -11.48 -14.46
CA ARG A 856 -17.20 -10.33 -15.22
C ARG A 856 -15.80 -9.97 -14.77
N LEU A 857 -14.90 -9.87 -15.73
CA LEU A 857 -13.54 -9.40 -15.56
C LEU A 857 -13.46 -7.92 -15.93
N SER A 858 -12.96 -7.06 -15.06
CA SER A 858 -12.70 -5.66 -15.35
C SER A 858 -11.42 -5.53 -16.16
N LEU A 859 -11.47 -4.94 -17.35
CA LEU A 859 -10.33 -4.85 -18.27
C LEU A 859 -9.60 -3.52 -18.14
N VAL A 860 -10.33 -2.42 -18.14
CA VAL A 860 -9.80 -1.05 -18.06
C VAL A 860 -10.85 -0.14 -17.45
N ARG A 861 -10.37 0.88 -16.74
CA ARG A 861 -11.19 1.93 -16.11
C ARG A 861 -10.50 3.27 -16.29
N ALA A 862 -11.25 4.32 -16.57
CA ALA A 862 -10.70 5.64 -16.84
C ALA A 862 -11.24 6.71 -15.89
N PRO A 863 -10.82 6.77 -14.63
CA PRO A 863 -11.08 7.90 -13.75
C PRO A 863 -10.36 9.16 -14.28
N ARG A 864 -10.69 10.33 -13.73
CA ARG A 864 -10.08 11.60 -14.13
C ARG A 864 -9.37 12.34 -12.99
N CYS A 865 -9.43 11.82 -11.78
CA CYS A 865 -8.80 12.40 -10.60
C CYS A 865 -8.15 11.29 -9.73
N PRO A 866 -6.89 11.45 -9.31
CA PRO A 866 -6.00 12.60 -9.50
C PRO A 866 -5.25 12.65 -10.84
N ASP A 867 -5.34 11.57 -11.66
CA ASP A 867 -4.77 11.53 -13.01
C ASP A 867 -5.88 11.81 -14.04
N PRO A 868 -5.88 12.99 -14.71
CA PRO A 868 -6.92 13.35 -15.67
C PRO A 868 -6.90 12.52 -16.95
N HIS A 869 -5.85 11.75 -17.19
CA HIS A 869 -5.63 10.92 -18.37
C HIS A 869 -5.42 9.44 -18.02
N ALA A 870 -5.90 9.02 -16.86
CA ALA A 870 -5.77 7.64 -16.41
C ALA A 870 -6.25 6.65 -17.47
N ASP A 871 -5.43 5.64 -17.73
CA ASP A 871 -5.70 4.54 -18.65
C ASP A 871 -5.98 4.92 -20.13
N GLN A 872 -5.72 6.15 -20.54
CA GLN A 872 -5.85 6.51 -21.96
C GLN A 872 -4.79 5.82 -22.81
N GLY A 873 -5.16 5.45 -24.07
CA GLY A 873 -4.25 4.84 -25.03
C GLY A 873 -4.27 3.31 -25.04
N LYS A 874 -3.13 2.69 -25.36
CA LYS A 874 -3.05 1.26 -25.66
C LYS A 874 -2.89 0.38 -24.44
N HIS A 875 -3.67 -0.71 -24.39
CA HIS A 875 -3.55 -1.80 -23.42
C HIS A 875 -3.48 -3.14 -24.15
N VAL A 876 -2.70 -4.08 -23.64
CA VAL A 876 -2.62 -5.46 -24.12
C VAL A 876 -2.73 -6.38 -22.92
N LEU A 877 -3.72 -7.26 -22.96
CA LEU A 877 -3.97 -8.25 -21.91
C LEU A 877 -4.53 -9.54 -22.48
N THR A 878 -4.37 -10.62 -21.74
CA THR A 878 -4.94 -11.92 -22.08
C THR A 878 -5.77 -12.45 -20.93
N TYR A 879 -6.97 -12.89 -21.23
CA TYR A 879 -7.77 -13.67 -20.32
C TYR A 879 -8.27 -14.94 -21.01
N ALA A 880 -8.74 -15.90 -20.24
CA ALA A 880 -9.15 -17.16 -20.79
C ALA A 880 -10.37 -17.74 -20.06
N LEU A 881 -11.15 -18.53 -20.79
CA LEU A 881 -12.18 -19.41 -20.24
C LEU A 881 -11.65 -20.83 -20.20
N LEU A 882 -11.71 -21.48 -19.04
CA LEU A 882 -11.32 -22.88 -18.84
C LEU A 882 -12.53 -23.72 -18.43
N PRO A 883 -13.14 -24.45 -19.36
CA PRO A 883 -14.26 -25.34 -19.09
C PRO A 883 -13.84 -26.59 -18.32
N ASP A 884 -14.80 -27.18 -17.58
CA ASP A 884 -14.63 -28.43 -16.84
C ASP A 884 -13.36 -28.43 -15.97
N ALA A 885 -13.18 -27.35 -15.26
CA ALA A 885 -11.99 -27.08 -14.46
C ALA A 885 -12.21 -27.43 -12.99
N SER A 886 -11.25 -28.13 -12.39
CA SER A 886 -11.04 -28.18 -10.96
C SER A 886 -10.23 -26.95 -10.49
N ILE A 887 -10.08 -26.79 -9.17
CA ILE A 887 -9.18 -25.76 -8.62
C ILE A 887 -7.73 -26.06 -8.99
N ALA A 888 -7.31 -27.32 -9.05
CA ALA A 888 -5.99 -27.72 -9.50
C ALA A 888 -5.72 -27.30 -10.95
N ASP A 889 -6.70 -27.49 -11.85
CA ASP A 889 -6.62 -27.02 -13.24
C ASP A 889 -6.52 -25.48 -13.31
N ALA A 890 -7.33 -24.76 -12.50
CA ALA A 890 -7.29 -23.30 -12.45
C ALA A 890 -5.92 -22.78 -11.98
N VAL A 891 -5.31 -23.41 -10.98
CA VAL A 891 -3.96 -23.10 -10.50
C VAL A 891 -2.93 -23.36 -11.62
N ALA A 892 -2.95 -24.52 -12.23
CA ALA A 892 -2.00 -24.90 -13.28
C ALA A 892 -2.06 -23.95 -14.48
N GLU A 893 -3.26 -23.73 -15.00
CA GLU A 893 -3.48 -22.89 -16.19
C GLU A 893 -3.33 -21.39 -15.87
N GLY A 894 -3.60 -20.97 -14.62
CA GLY A 894 -3.31 -19.61 -14.14
C GLY A 894 -1.82 -19.29 -14.18
N TYR A 895 -0.97 -20.22 -13.72
CA TYR A 895 0.49 -20.10 -13.86
C TYR A 895 0.91 -20.18 -15.33
N ALA A 896 0.37 -21.12 -16.11
CA ALA A 896 0.73 -21.30 -17.51
C ALA A 896 0.44 -20.05 -18.36
N LEU A 897 -0.67 -19.35 -18.09
CA LEU A 897 -1.03 -18.11 -18.78
C LEU A 897 -0.07 -16.96 -18.45
N ASN A 898 0.41 -16.89 -17.21
CA ASN A 898 1.24 -15.81 -16.69
C ASN A 898 2.76 -16.04 -16.86
N LEU A 899 3.18 -17.29 -17.13
CA LEU A 899 4.57 -17.70 -17.29
C LEU A 899 4.75 -18.37 -18.67
N PRO A 900 4.90 -17.58 -19.74
CA PRO A 900 5.15 -18.12 -21.07
C PRO A 900 6.46 -18.90 -21.09
N VAL A 901 6.54 -19.93 -21.94
CA VAL A 901 7.78 -20.69 -22.15
C VAL A 901 8.83 -19.86 -22.86
N ARG A 902 10.11 -20.21 -22.63
CA ARG A 902 11.25 -19.65 -23.37
C ARG A 902 11.82 -20.71 -24.30
N GLN A 903 12.12 -20.33 -25.53
CA GLN A 903 12.76 -21.20 -26.53
C GLN A 903 14.20 -20.75 -26.72
N VAL A 904 15.16 -21.69 -26.63
CA VAL A 904 16.59 -21.39 -26.73
C VAL A 904 17.27 -22.52 -27.54
N PRO A 905 18.15 -22.22 -28.48
CA PRO A 905 18.96 -23.26 -29.12
C PRO A 905 20.02 -23.81 -28.13
N GLY A 906 20.23 -25.11 -28.12
CA GLY A 906 21.17 -25.72 -27.17
C GLY A 906 21.51 -27.18 -27.46
N GLY A 907 22.21 -27.81 -26.53
CA GLY A 907 22.59 -29.23 -26.59
C GLY A 907 21.55 -30.16 -25.99
N GLU A 908 21.47 -30.21 -24.68
CA GLU A 908 20.54 -31.07 -23.94
C GLU A 908 19.68 -30.23 -22.97
N ALA A 909 18.45 -30.68 -22.79
CA ALA A 909 17.54 -30.03 -21.82
C ALA A 909 18.00 -30.35 -20.40
N PRO A 910 18.21 -29.34 -19.53
CA PRO A 910 18.58 -29.58 -18.14
C PRO A 910 17.40 -30.19 -17.37
N ALA A 911 17.73 -31.05 -16.40
CA ALA A 911 16.73 -31.53 -15.44
C ALA A 911 16.23 -30.39 -14.56
N PRO A 912 14.97 -30.42 -14.06
CA PRO A 912 14.47 -29.46 -13.08
C PRO A 912 15.38 -29.40 -11.83
N LEU A 913 15.73 -28.21 -11.38
CA LEU A 913 16.52 -28.05 -10.17
C LEU A 913 15.79 -28.61 -8.95
N VAL A 914 14.51 -28.33 -8.88
CA VAL A 914 13.58 -28.78 -7.84
C VAL A 914 12.28 -29.22 -8.51
N SER A 915 11.74 -30.34 -8.10
CA SER A 915 10.42 -30.83 -8.50
C SER A 915 9.62 -31.34 -7.29
N VAL A 916 8.30 -31.32 -7.41
CA VAL A 916 7.38 -31.79 -6.38
C VAL A 916 6.35 -32.69 -7.02
N ASP A 917 6.07 -33.82 -6.40
CA ASP A 917 5.03 -34.74 -6.85
C ASP A 917 3.63 -34.28 -6.45
N GLY A 918 2.63 -34.62 -7.26
CA GLY A 918 1.20 -34.32 -7.02
C GLY A 918 0.79 -32.88 -7.30
N ASP A 919 -0.52 -32.61 -7.19
CA ASP A 919 -1.13 -31.33 -7.61
C ASP A 919 -1.42 -30.38 -6.45
N ALA A 920 -1.37 -30.85 -5.23
CA ALA A 920 -1.76 -30.05 -4.07
C ALA A 920 -0.64 -29.08 -3.62
N VAL A 921 0.63 -29.43 -3.84
CA VAL A 921 1.77 -28.62 -3.42
C VAL A 921 2.35 -27.87 -4.62
N VAL A 922 2.52 -26.57 -4.47
CA VAL A 922 3.06 -25.66 -5.48
C VAL A 922 4.40 -25.12 -5.01
N VAL A 923 5.42 -25.19 -5.87
CA VAL A 923 6.69 -24.48 -5.67
C VAL A 923 6.50 -23.03 -6.11
N GLU A 924 6.52 -22.10 -5.17
CA GLU A 924 6.35 -20.66 -5.46
C GLU A 924 7.67 -19.97 -5.83
N ALA A 925 8.73 -20.26 -5.12
CA ALA A 925 10.03 -19.65 -5.40
C ALA A 925 11.18 -20.65 -5.22
N VAL A 926 12.19 -20.53 -6.08
CA VAL A 926 13.47 -21.22 -5.96
C VAL A 926 14.58 -20.20 -6.18
N LYS A 927 15.50 -20.09 -5.23
CA LYS A 927 16.60 -19.13 -5.27
C LYS A 927 17.80 -19.59 -4.46
N LEU A 928 18.92 -18.91 -4.55
CA LEU A 928 20.02 -19.10 -3.60
C LEU A 928 19.77 -18.29 -2.31
N ALA A 929 20.30 -18.82 -1.19
CA ALA A 929 20.18 -18.21 0.12
C ALA A 929 20.76 -16.79 0.16
N ALA A 930 20.08 -15.90 0.87
CA ALA A 930 20.45 -14.48 0.93
C ALA A 930 21.79 -14.23 1.64
N ASP A 931 22.23 -15.14 2.52
CA ASP A 931 23.53 -15.08 3.20
C ASP A 931 24.72 -15.51 2.31
N ARG A 932 24.44 -15.81 1.02
CA ARG A 932 25.44 -16.21 0.01
C ARG A 932 26.21 -17.50 0.35
N SER A 933 25.64 -18.36 1.19
CA SER A 933 26.21 -19.67 1.52
C SER A 933 26.25 -20.62 0.32
N GLY A 934 25.46 -20.36 -0.71
CA GLY A 934 25.22 -21.26 -1.84
C GLY A 934 24.11 -22.28 -1.59
N ASP A 935 23.48 -22.29 -0.43
CA ASP A 935 22.30 -23.12 -0.14
C ASP A 935 21.13 -22.75 -1.08
N VAL A 936 20.32 -23.74 -1.43
CA VAL A 936 19.11 -23.51 -2.23
C VAL A 936 17.93 -23.30 -1.30
N VAL A 937 17.18 -22.23 -1.52
CA VAL A 937 15.94 -21.92 -0.78
C VAL A 937 14.75 -22.18 -1.68
N VAL A 938 13.81 -23.00 -1.19
CA VAL A 938 12.58 -23.38 -1.87
C VAL A 938 11.38 -22.95 -1.02
N ARG A 939 10.52 -22.11 -1.54
CA ARG A 939 9.23 -21.77 -0.92
C ARG A 939 8.13 -22.52 -1.65
N LEU A 940 7.31 -23.20 -0.86
CA LEU A 940 6.18 -23.98 -1.37
C LEU A 940 4.96 -23.79 -0.49
N TYR A 941 3.78 -24.08 -1.04
CA TYR A 941 2.52 -23.97 -0.30
C TYR A 941 1.50 -25.02 -0.76
N GLU A 942 0.55 -25.34 0.11
CA GLU A 942 -0.60 -26.16 -0.22
C GLU A 942 -1.67 -25.28 -0.90
N ALA A 943 -2.09 -25.63 -2.13
CA ALA A 943 -2.88 -24.75 -3.00
C ALA A 943 -4.39 -25.06 -3.03
N LEU A 944 -4.83 -26.24 -2.58
CA LEU A 944 -6.19 -26.75 -2.79
C LEU A 944 -7.08 -26.66 -1.56
N GLY A 945 -6.55 -26.18 -0.41
CA GLY A 945 -7.28 -26.07 0.85
C GLY A 945 -7.45 -27.40 1.58
N GLY A 946 -6.58 -28.37 1.31
CA GLY A 946 -6.58 -29.71 1.91
C GLY A 946 -5.34 -30.00 2.75
N ARG A 947 -5.20 -31.26 3.17
CA ARG A 947 -3.95 -31.77 3.71
C ARG A 947 -3.19 -32.45 2.59
N ALA A 948 -1.90 -32.14 2.45
CA ALA A 948 -1.06 -32.71 1.42
C ALA A 948 0.22 -33.31 2.01
N SER A 949 0.69 -34.38 1.40
CA SER A 949 2.03 -34.90 1.60
C SER A 949 2.70 -34.95 0.22
N ALA A 950 3.92 -34.51 0.15
CA ALA A 950 4.68 -34.47 -1.09
C ALA A 950 6.16 -34.76 -0.83
N VAL A 951 6.88 -35.14 -1.89
CA VAL A 951 8.34 -35.29 -1.90
C VAL A 951 8.92 -34.20 -2.79
N VAL A 952 9.82 -33.43 -2.21
CA VAL A 952 10.62 -32.44 -2.95
C VAL A 952 11.90 -33.11 -3.43
N SER A 953 12.00 -33.37 -4.72
CA SER A 953 13.17 -33.96 -5.36
C SER A 953 14.08 -32.87 -5.94
N THR A 954 15.39 -33.13 -5.96
CA THR A 954 16.42 -32.18 -6.44
C THR A 954 17.37 -32.84 -7.46
N SER A 955 17.85 -32.06 -8.41
CA SER A 955 18.89 -32.54 -9.36
C SER A 955 20.30 -32.45 -8.76
N PHE A 956 20.46 -32.04 -7.52
CA PHE A 956 21.73 -31.94 -6.81
C PHE A 956 21.66 -32.71 -5.49
N PRO A 957 22.81 -33.19 -4.97
CA PRO A 957 22.85 -33.87 -3.68
C PRO A 957 22.55 -32.88 -2.55
N VAL A 958 21.67 -33.27 -1.63
CA VAL A 958 21.34 -32.50 -0.42
C VAL A 958 21.98 -33.12 0.79
N SER A 959 22.91 -32.40 1.46
CA SER A 959 23.59 -32.87 2.68
C SER A 959 22.78 -32.66 3.94
N SER A 960 21.96 -31.60 4.00
CA SER A 960 20.99 -31.33 5.06
C SER A 960 19.86 -30.46 4.56
N ALA A 961 18.67 -30.55 5.17
CA ALA A 961 17.50 -29.77 4.84
C ALA A 961 16.87 -29.23 6.13
N ALA A 962 16.46 -27.98 6.12
CA ALA A 962 15.79 -27.34 7.22
C ALA A 962 14.52 -26.61 6.78
N VAL A 963 13.47 -26.68 7.58
CA VAL A 963 12.33 -25.74 7.49
C VAL A 963 12.76 -24.42 8.14
N THR A 964 12.49 -23.30 7.46
CA THR A 964 12.89 -21.97 7.93
C THR A 964 11.70 -21.03 8.02
N ASP A 965 11.90 -19.91 8.74
CA ASP A 965 11.03 -18.75 8.63
C ASP A 965 11.25 -18.01 7.30
N LEU A 966 10.51 -16.88 7.09
CA LEU A 966 10.66 -16.10 5.86
C LEU A 966 12.06 -15.46 5.71
N LEU A 967 12.76 -15.22 6.84
CA LEU A 967 14.10 -14.64 6.86
C LEU A 967 15.19 -15.71 6.67
N GLU A 968 14.80 -16.96 6.33
CA GLU A 968 15.68 -18.13 6.11
C GLU A 968 16.37 -18.63 7.38
N ARG A 969 15.86 -18.29 8.58
CA ARG A 969 16.36 -18.77 9.87
C ARG A 969 15.80 -20.16 10.14
N PRO A 970 16.63 -21.17 10.50
CA PRO A 970 16.17 -22.53 10.74
C PRO A 970 15.16 -22.59 11.90
N LEU A 971 14.06 -23.31 11.69
CA LEU A 971 13.03 -23.61 12.68
C LEU A 971 13.05 -25.08 13.09
N ALA A 972 13.27 -25.99 12.15
CA ALA A 972 13.33 -27.43 12.38
C ALA A 972 14.10 -28.13 11.24
N ASP A 973 14.64 -29.29 11.51
CA ASP A 973 15.18 -30.15 10.47
C ASP A 973 14.06 -30.72 9.60
N ALA A 974 14.28 -30.82 8.28
CA ALA A 974 13.39 -31.49 7.35
C ALA A 974 13.84 -32.93 7.10
N GLU A 975 12.88 -33.85 6.94
CA GLU A 975 13.17 -35.27 6.74
C GLU A 975 13.68 -35.51 5.30
N ILE A 976 14.88 -36.07 5.20
CA ILE A 976 15.47 -36.50 3.93
C ILE A 976 15.26 -38.01 3.80
N THR A 977 14.57 -38.39 2.72
CA THR A 977 14.33 -39.78 2.32
C THR A 977 15.16 -40.14 1.09
N PRO A 978 15.24 -41.42 0.67
CA PRO A 978 15.90 -41.80 -0.56
C PRO A 978 15.29 -41.14 -1.82
N GLU A 979 14.00 -40.79 -1.77
CA GLU A 979 13.24 -40.16 -2.86
C GLU A 979 13.38 -38.64 -2.90
N GLY A 980 13.77 -37.99 -1.78
CA GLY A 980 13.89 -36.57 -1.63
C GLY A 980 13.53 -36.06 -0.24
N ILE A 981 13.13 -34.81 -0.13
CA ILE A 981 12.72 -34.18 1.15
C ILE A 981 11.22 -34.34 1.31
N ALA A 982 10.81 -35.08 2.35
CA ALA A 982 9.40 -35.29 2.67
C ALA A 982 8.79 -34.05 3.33
N VAL A 983 7.63 -33.62 2.82
CA VAL A 983 6.88 -32.51 3.38
C VAL A 983 5.42 -32.90 3.60
N ALA A 984 4.85 -32.48 4.74
CA ALA A 984 3.43 -32.64 5.06
C ALA A 984 2.87 -31.28 5.40
N LEU A 985 1.87 -30.83 4.63
CA LEU A 985 1.29 -29.51 4.75
C LEU A 985 -0.18 -29.58 5.20
N ARG A 986 -0.57 -28.64 6.02
CA ARG A 986 -1.98 -28.34 6.35
C ARG A 986 -2.58 -27.49 5.23
N PRO A 987 -3.91 -27.29 5.22
CA PRO A 987 -4.56 -26.41 4.26
C PRO A 987 -3.88 -25.04 4.19
N PHE A 988 -3.52 -24.62 3.00
CA PHE A 988 -2.86 -23.34 2.67
C PHE A 988 -1.55 -23.03 3.42
N GLN A 989 -0.92 -24.04 3.98
CA GLN A 989 0.34 -23.85 4.70
C GLN A 989 1.47 -23.49 3.75
N ILE A 990 2.22 -22.45 4.11
CA ILE A 990 3.47 -22.03 3.46
C ILE A 990 4.64 -22.71 4.19
N VAL A 991 5.56 -23.30 3.43
CA VAL A 991 6.80 -23.89 3.94
C VAL A 991 7.98 -23.34 3.15
N THR A 992 9.00 -22.90 3.85
CA THR A 992 10.29 -22.55 3.25
C THR A 992 11.31 -23.59 3.65
N LEU A 993 11.92 -24.24 2.67
CA LEU A 993 13.01 -25.19 2.84
C LEU A 993 14.33 -24.51 2.49
N ARG A 994 15.35 -24.74 3.31
CA ARG A 994 16.74 -24.42 3.01
C ARG A 994 17.52 -25.69 2.87
N LEU A 995 18.05 -25.91 1.68
CA LEU A 995 18.71 -27.13 1.23
C LEU A 995 20.20 -26.88 1.10
N ARG A 996 20.99 -27.53 1.95
CA ARG A 996 22.44 -27.43 1.89
C ARG A 996 23.00 -28.46 0.91
N ARG A 997 23.88 -27.99 0.03
CA ARG A 997 24.56 -28.82 -0.96
C ARG A 997 25.74 -29.58 -0.40
#